data_cce3d6bd71155b5b14dd44fcc32eb137
#
_entry.id   cce3d6bd71155b5b14dd44fcc32eb137
#
_cell.length_a   1.000
_cell.length_b   1.000
_cell.length_c   1.000
_cell.angle_alpha   90.00
_cell.angle_beta   90.00
_cell.angle_gamma   90.00
#
_symmetry.space_group_name_H-M   'P 1'
#
loop_
_entity.id
_entity.type
_entity.pdbx_description
1 polymer ?
#
loop_
_entity_poly.entity_id
_entity_poly.type
_entity_poly.pdbx_seq_one_letter_code
_entity_poly.pdbx_strand_id
1 'polypeptide(L)'
;MQINNRGKHVKTLYSTLFLLLAWSLSTAALADSDVRPLQYDDVFLLEFASSPAPAPNSDTIVFVRNWMDRMQDRTRSTLWTVNADGSNLQALTSKDQNASQPVWSPDGSRIAYVADGQIHLYWVNSGRQAQISHLQQGPGNLTWSPDGRWIAFSMFEPKRASNPVSLPGRPEGANWAEPPIFIDDMNYRADGRGYLRAGHRHIYIMPAEGGTPIKLTSGDFDHSGQMSFSPDGKSIFFSANRYEDWKSQPINSEIFRLDIESRELTQLTDRNGPDHSPVVSPDGRMIAFAGVDDRRLAHQNHGLYVMNIDGSNIRALTADLDQHIRGFEWAPDSTGLFIYYDAKGSGTIAHQPLRGNRTVLTDEVGGLAYSRPYSGGAFSVMADGRVVFTHASTERPAELAVLSQPRGSVRVNTITDLNRDLLMKRDIGRVEEIWYASSVDEKPIHGWIMYPPGFDPEKKYPLILEIHGGPHTAYGPYFAMELQLMAAQGYVVLYTNPRGSTSYGEDFANLIHHNYPSHDFDDLMDGVDAVIARGYINEDELFITGGSGGGVLTTWAIGHTDRFRAAAAINPVINWYSFVLNADMYNYFTQYWFPALPWEDPEHYLKHSPISYVGNVTTPTLLFTGEADHRTPISETEQYYQALQLLGIDTAMVRIPGASHALHTRPSNHMAKPAYVIYWFEKYRE
;
A
#
# COMPACT_ATOMS: atom_id res chain seq x y z
N MET A 1 95.53 -7.21 7.44
CA MET A 1 96.12 -5.88 7.25
C MET A 1 94.90 -4.91 7.12
N GLN A 2 94.72 -4.12 8.17
CA GLN A 2 93.63 -3.12 8.25
C GLN A 2 93.82 -1.99 7.25
N ILE A 3 92.77 -1.45 6.70
CA ILE A 3 92.63 0.01 6.43
C ILE A 3 91.15 0.39 6.49
N ASN A 4 90.92 1.39 7.31
CA ASN A 4 89.68 2.13 7.56
C ASN A 4 88.91 2.65 6.32
N ASN A 5 87.62 2.69 6.42
CA ASN A 5 86.87 3.68 5.72
C ASN A 5 85.70 4.22 6.60
N ARG A 6 85.94 5.29 7.32
CA ARG A 6 84.95 6.19 7.92
C ARG A 6 84.63 7.26 6.88
N GLY A 7 83.36 7.43 6.54
CA GLY A 7 82.96 8.58 5.80
C GLY A 7 81.84 8.39 4.75
N LYS A 8 80.67 7.81 5.11
CA LYS A 8 79.49 7.82 4.23
C LYS A 8 78.17 7.71 4.97
N HIS A 9 78.00 8.30 6.15
CA HIS A 9 76.73 8.15 6.88
C HIS A 9 75.98 9.47 7.16
N VAL A 10 76.27 10.60 6.49
CA VAL A 10 75.64 11.88 6.79
C VAL A 10 74.71 12.36 5.65
N LYS A 11 74.68 11.73 4.45
CA LYS A 11 73.82 12.18 3.33
C LYS A 11 72.54 11.41 3.14
N THR A 12 72.31 10.33 3.90
CA THR A 12 71.09 9.48 3.73
C THR A 12 69.95 9.84 4.70
N LEU A 13 70.17 10.68 5.73
CA LEU A 13 69.15 11.03 6.71
C LEU A 13 68.21 12.20 6.27
N TYR A 14 68.67 13.04 5.34
CA TYR A 14 67.85 14.18 4.89
C TYR A 14 66.91 13.85 3.73
N SER A 15 67.11 12.75 3.01
CA SER A 15 66.24 12.33 1.89
C SER A 15 65.03 11.51 2.36
N THR A 16 65.10 10.89 3.52
CA THR A 16 64.01 10.06 4.08
C THR A 16 62.99 10.91 4.86
N LEU A 17 63.37 12.08 5.36
CA LEU A 17 62.45 12.96 6.08
C LEU A 17 61.57 13.79 5.13
N PHE A 18 62.03 14.07 3.90
CA PHE A 18 61.23 14.77 2.88
C PHE A 18 60.22 13.90 2.16
N LEU A 19 60.44 12.58 2.09
CA LEU A 19 59.49 11.61 1.51
C LEU A 19 58.38 11.21 2.50
N LEU A 20 58.59 11.32 3.79
CA LEU A 20 57.58 11.06 4.82
C LEU A 20 56.65 12.28 5.07
N LEU A 21 57.11 13.51 4.79
CA LEU A 21 56.24 14.70 4.82
C LEU A 21 55.43 14.87 3.55
N ALA A 22 55.86 14.33 2.40
CA ALA A 22 55.06 14.36 1.15
C ALA A 22 53.96 13.28 1.14
N TRP A 23 54.08 12.22 1.97
CA TRP A 23 53.05 11.19 2.08
C TRP A 23 51.98 11.50 3.14
N SER A 24 52.26 12.41 4.08
CA SER A 24 51.26 12.88 5.07
C SER A 24 50.37 14.02 4.57
N LEU A 25 50.67 14.60 3.39
CA LEU A 25 49.84 15.63 2.75
C LEU A 25 48.96 15.09 1.61
N SER A 26 49.09 13.81 1.23
CA SER A 26 48.27 13.21 0.17
C SER A 26 47.17 12.28 0.69
N THR A 27 46.96 12.17 1.99
CA THR A 27 45.85 11.40 2.58
C THR A 27 44.70 12.27 3.13
N ALA A 28 44.74 13.57 2.88
CA ALA A 28 43.67 14.50 3.29
C ALA A 28 42.83 15.03 2.13
N ALA A 29 42.85 14.35 0.97
CA ALA A 29 42.04 14.76 -0.19
C ALA A 29 41.46 13.56 -0.92
N LEU A 30 40.70 12.70 -0.22
CA LEU A 30 39.76 11.75 -0.77
C LEU A 30 38.66 11.50 0.26
N ALA A 31 38.04 12.55 0.73
CA ALA A 31 36.64 12.55 1.11
C ALA A 31 35.90 13.19 -0.06
N ASP A 32 36.01 12.58 -1.22
CA ASP A 32 35.05 12.81 -2.30
C ASP A 32 33.77 12.17 -1.80
N SER A 33 32.77 12.99 -1.54
CA SER A 33 31.45 12.53 -1.17
C SER A 33 30.94 11.72 -2.35
N ASP A 34 30.95 10.38 -2.24
CA ASP A 34 30.32 9.45 -3.19
C ASP A 34 28.80 9.63 -3.26
N VAL A 35 28.32 10.86 -3.16
CA VAL A 35 26.92 11.25 -3.31
C VAL A 35 26.61 11.24 -4.79
N ARG A 36 25.71 10.37 -5.19
CA ARG A 36 25.23 10.23 -6.56
C ARG A 36 23.69 10.20 -6.59
N PRO A 37 23.06 10.51 -7.73
CA PRO A 37 21.61 10.26 -7.88
C PRO A 37 21.26 8.79 -7.66
N LEU A 38 20.00 8.53 -7.31
CA LEU A 38 19.46 7.19 -7.19
C LEU A 38 19.58 6.42 -8.51
N GLN A 39 19.86 5.13 -8.43
CA GLN A 39 19.95 4.20 -9.55
C GLN A 39 18.94 3.05 -9.37
N TYR A 40 18.64 2.34 -10.45
CA TYR A 40 17.63 1.28 -10.47
C TYR A 40 17.88 0.19 -9.41
N ASP A 41 19.15 -0.21 -9.20
CA ASP A 41 19.49 -1.26 -8.25
C ASP A 41 19.45 -0.82 -6.79
N ASP A 42 19.34 0.48 -6.50
CA ASP A 42 19.16 1.00 -5.14
C ASP A 42 17.82 0.53 -4.52
N VAL A 43 16.86 0.09 -5.34
CA VAL A 43 15.61 -0.52 -4.85
C VAL A 43 15.87 -1.70 -3.91
N PHE A 44 16.93 -2.47 -4.15
CA PHE A 44 17.31 -3.61 -3.30
C PHE A 44 17.94 -3.21 -1.97
N LEU A 45 18.29 -1.94 -1.79
CA LEU A 45 18.89 -1.40 -0.58
C LEU A 45 17.87 -0.68 0.32
N LEU A 46 16.65 -0.44 -0.20
CA LEU A 46 15.58 0.21 0.56
C LEU A 46 14.95 -0.72 1.59
N GLU A 47 14.66 -0.16 2.75
CA GLU A 47 13.94 -0.82 3.83
C GLU A 47 12.82 0.09 4.33
N PHE A 48 11.78 -0.49 4.92
CA PHE A 48 10.70 0.29 5.52
C PHE A 48 10.08 -0.43 6.71
N ALA A 49 9.61 0.36 7.68
CA ALA A 49 8.90 -0.13 8.84
C ALA A 49 7.41 -0.31 8.55
N SER A 50 6.78 -1.32 9.17
CA SER A 50 5.34 -1.52 9.14
C SER A 50 4.86 -2.25 10.40
N SER A 51 3.53 -2.29 10.63
CA SER A 51 2.89 -3.05 11.70
C SER A 51 3.51 -2.85 13.08
N PRO A 52 3.64 -1.60 13.57
CA PRO A 52 4.12 -1.35 14.92
C PRO A 52 3.12 -1.91 15.94
N ALA A 53 3.61 -2.64 16.95
CA ALA A 53 2.82 -3.18 18.03
C ALA A 53 3.55 -2.93 19.37
N PRO A 54 3.07 -2.00 20.20
CA PRO A 54 3.69 -1.68 21.49
C PRO A 54 3.39 -2.78 22.52
N ALA A 55 4.34 -3.00 23.40
CA ALA A 55 4.15 -3.91 24.54
C ALA A 55 3.13 -3.35 25.53
N PRO A 56 2.29 -4.21 26.15
CA PRO A 56 1.25 -3.74 27.06
C PRO A 56 1.79 -3.19 28.41
N ASN A 57 3.04 -3.45 28.75
CA ASN A 57 3.61 -3.18 30.08
C ASN A 57 5.03 -2.57 30.05
N SER A 58 5.52 -2.13 28.89
CA SER A 58 6.83 -1.51 28.73
C SER A 58 6.87 -0.55 27.54
N ASP A 59 7.97 0.19 27.38
CA ASP A 59 8.23 1.08 26.26
C ASP A 59 8.69 0.36 24.99
N THR A 60 8.74 -0.96 24.99
CA THR A 60 9.22 -1.75 23.87
C THR A 60 8.14 -1.85 22.78
N ILE A 61 8.52 -1.61 21.55
CA ILE A 61 7.67 -1.72 20.37
C ILE A 61 8.26 -2.83 19.49
N VAL A 62 7.47 -3.85 19.16
CA VAL A 62 7.80 -4.79 18.10
C VAL A 62 7.26 -4.24 16.78
N PHE A 63 8.00 -4.41 15.69
CA PHE A 63 7.56 -3.98 14.37
C PHE A 63 8.10 -4.91 13.28
N VAL A 64 7.53 -4.78 12.11
CA VAL A 64 8.00 -5.48 10.90
C VAL A 64 8.95 -4.56 10.16
N ARG A 65 10.18 -5.02 9.95
CA ARG A 65 11.17 -4.40 9.06
C ARG A 65 11.15 -5.15 7.74
N ASN A 66 10.76 -4.47 6.69
CA ASN A 66 10.68 -4.99 5.33
C ASN A 66 11.96 -4.64 4.57
N TRP A 67 12.45 -5.58 3.76
CA TRP A 67 13.65 -5.43 2.96
C TRP A 67 13.55 -6.24 1.67
N MET A 68 14.36 -5.91 0.66
CA MET A 68 14.31 -6.50 -0.68
C MET A 68 15.37 -7.59 -0.81
N ASP A 69 14.93 -8.85 -0.94
CA ASP A 69 15.82 -9.98 -1.18
C ASP A 69 16.19 -10.04 -2.66
N ARG A 70 17.42 -9.61 -2.98
CA ARG A 70 17.96 -9.59 -4.34
C ARG A 70 18.07 -10.98 -4.98
N MET A 71 18.33 -12.02 -4.18
CA MET A 71 18.53 -13.38 -4.69
C MET A 71 17.21 -14.09 -4.95
N GLN A 72 16.19 -13.79 -4.14
CA GLN A 72 14.85 -14.39 -4.28
C GLN A 72 13.88 -13.48 -5.03
N ASP A 73 14.29 -12.26 -5.36
CA ASP A 73 13.48 -11.25 -6.04
C ASP A 73 12.11 -11.06 -5.39
N ARG A 74 12.11 -10.82 -4.08
CA ARG A 74 10.89 -10.59 -3.31
C ARG A 74 11.13 -9.70 -2.09
N THR A 75 10.09 -9.02 -1.66
CA THR A 75 10.08 -8.37 -0.35
C THR A 75 10.05 -9.43 0.73
N ARG A 76 10.90 -9.29 1.73
CA ARG A 76 10.94 -10.13 2.93
C ARG A 76 10.71 -9.27 4.17
N SER A 77 10.25 -9.93 5.20
CA SER A 77 9.88 -9.29 6.46
C SER A 77 10.56 -9.98 7.63
N THR A 78 11.07 -9.19 8.56
CA THR A 78 11.66 -9.67 9.82
C THR A 78 11.09 -8.87 10.98
N LEU A 79 10.98 -9.48 12.15
CA LEU A 79 10.56 -8.78 13.36
C LEU A 79 11.74 -8.15 14.06
N TRP A 80 11.56 -6.91 14.47
CA TRP A 80 12.50 -6.10 15.23
C TRP A 80 11.81 -5.49 16.44
N THR A 81 12.60 -5.15 17.45
CA THR A 81 12.14 -4.30 18.56
C THR A 81 12.93 -3.02 18.64
N VAL A 82 12.31 -1.99 19.16
CA VAL A 82 12.90 -0.71 19.51
C VAL A 82 12.13 -0.15 20.71
N ASN A 83 12.81 0.60 21.58
CA ASN A 83 12.11 1.34 22.63
C ASN A 83 11.51 2.65 22.09
N ALA A 84 10.51 3.17 22.78
CA ALA A 84 9.83 4.41 22.39
C ALA A 84 10.74 5.66 22.36
N ASP A 85 11.94 5.59 22.92
CA ASP A 85 12.99 6.63 22.86
C ASP A 85 14.01 6.40 21.74
N GLY A 86 13.85 5.33 20.93
CA GLY A 86 14.76 4.93 19.86
C GLY A 86 15.93 4.04 20.30
N SER A 87 16.08 3.76 21.58
CA SER A 87 17.10 2.86 22.11
C SER A 87 16.75 1.39 21.84
N ASN A 88 17.74 0.51 22.01
CA ASN A 88 17.61 -0.96 21.92
C ASN A 88 16.98 -1.49 20.61
N LEU A 89 17.33 -0.88 19.48
CA LEU A 89 16.94 -1.42 18.18
C LEU A 89 17.63 -2.77 17.95
N GLN A 90 16.86 -3.87 17.89
CA GLN A 90 17.40 -5.21 17.72
C GLN A 90 16.47 -6.15 16.93
N ALA A 91 17.08 -7.09 16.19
CA ALA A 91 16.34 -8.12 15.47
C ALA A 91 15.80 -9.20 16.42
N LEU A 92 14.55 -9.60 16.23
CA LEU A 92 13.93 -10.74 16.92
C LEU A 92 13.98 -12.01 16.09
N THR A 93 13.82 -11.89 14.76
CA THR A 93 13.82 -13.04 13.85
C THR A 93 14.97 -12.99 12.87
N SER A 94 15.42 -14.17 12.41
CA SER A 94 16.45 -14.31 11.38
C SER A 94 15.94 -13.81 10.02
N LYS A 95 16.86 -13.32 9.16
CA LYS A 95 16.56 -12.99 7.75
C LYS A 95 16.09 -14.19 6.92
N ASP A 96 16.37 -15.41 7.35
CA ASP A 96 15.89 -16.62 6.69
C ASP A 96 14.40 -16.89 6.93
N GLN A 97 13.84 -16.31 7.99
CA GLN A 97 12.45 -16.45 8.39
C GLN A 97 11.64 -15.23 7.93
N ASN A 98 10.61 -15.46 7.09
CA ASN A 98 9.72 -14.40 6.64
C ASN A 98 8.60 -14.19 7.66
N ALA A 99 8.81 -13.30 8.64
CA ALA A 99 7.95 -13.11 9.81
C ALA A 99 7.10 -11.82 9.71
N SER A 100 5.83 -11.93 10.09
CA SER A 100 4.84 -10.83 10.01
C SER A 100 3.76 -10.96 11.09
N GLN A 101 2.87 -9.98 11.19
CA GLN A 101 1.72 -9.94 12.11
C GLN A 101 2.11 -10.17 13.59
N PRO A 102 3.04 -9.41 14.17
CA PRO A 102 3.38 -9.57 15.58
C PRO A 102 2.23 -9.08 16.47
N VAL A 103 1.88 -9.88 17.49
CA VAL A 103 0.90 -9.52 18.52
C VAL A 103 1.40 -9.93 19.89
N TRP A 104 1.40 -9.00 20.85
CA TRP A 104 1.82 -9.26 22.22
C TRP A 104 0.79 -10.06 23.00
N SER A 105 1.25 -10.97 23.85
CA SER A 105 0.38 -11.56 24.89
C SER A 105 -0.05 -10.47 25.89
N PRO A 106 -1.23 -10.59 26.53
CA PRO A 106 -1.73 -9.57 27.45
C PRO A 106 -0.80 -9.24 28.62
N ASP A 107 0.01 -10.20 29.05
CA ASP A 107 1.02 -10.06 30.11
C ASP A 107 2.38 -9.51 29.62
N GLY A 108 2.53 -9.29 28.29
CA GLY A 108 3.76 -8.81 27.69
C GLY A 108 4.93 -9.79 27.71
N SER A 109 4.71 -11.05 28.10
CA SER A 109 5.78 -12.04 28.22
C SER A 109 6.12 -12.75 26.90
N ARG A 110 5.20 -12.70 25.92
CA ARG A 110 5.31 -13.42 24.63
C ARG A 110 4.84 -12.53 23.47
N ILE A 111 5.39 -12.83 22.29
CA ILE A 111 4.92 -12.27 21.02
C ILE A 111 4.51 -13.44 20.14
N ALA A 112 3.26 -13.49 19.69
CA ALA A 112 2.83 -14.41 18.64
C ALA A 112 3.02 -13.72 17.28
N TYR A 113 3.43 -14.49 16.27
CA TYR A 113 3.63 -13.97 14.91
C TYR A 113 3.44 -15.08 13.88
N VAL A 114 3.26 -14.70 12.63
CA VAL A 114 3.17 -15.63 11.50
C VAL A 114 4.52 -15.70 10.79
N ALA A 115 5.04 -16.91 10.60
CA ALA A 115 6.17 -17.17 9.73
C ALA A 115 5.99 -18.49 9.01
N ASP A 116 6.34 -18.54 7.72
CA ASP A 116 6.24 -19.72 6.85
C ASP A 116 4.85 -20.41 6.89
N GLY A 117 3.78 -19.59 7.00
CA GLY A 117 2.39 -20.05 7.09
C GLY A 117 2.02 -20.71 8.40
N GLN A 118 2.81 -20.53 9.46
CA GLN A 118 2.58 -21.10 10.78
C GLN A 118 2.59 -20.03 11.86
N ILE A 119 1.98 -20.34 13.02
CA ILE A 119 2.03 -19.50 14.21
C ILE A 119 3.28 -19.86 15.00
N HIS A 120 4.05 -18.83 15.33
CA HIS A 120 5.25 -18.91 16.15
C HIS A 120 5.07 -18.08 17.42
N LEU A 121 5.77 -18.47 18.47
CA LEU A 121 5.93 -17.65 19.68
C LEU A 121 7.38 -17.24 19.88
N TYR A 122 7.56 -16.02 20.35
CA TYR A 122 8.81 -15.51 20.93
C TYR A 122 8.59 -15.23 22.41
N TRP A 123 9.39 -15.85 23.30
CA TRP A 123 9.38 -15.61 24.75
C TRP A 123 10.38 -14.50 25.09
N VAL A 124 9.86 -13.36 25.51
CA VAL A 124 10.64 -12.12 25.69
C VAL A 124 11.78 -12.31 26.70
N ASN A 125 11.51 -12.91 27.87
CA ASN A 125 12.49 -13.07 28.94
C ASN A 125 13.65 -14.02 28.60
N SER A 126 13.44 -14.99 27.73
CA SER A 126 14.44 -16.02 27.40
C SER A 126 15.05 -15.86 26.02
N GLY A 127 14.47 -15.03 25.15
CA GLY A 127 14.85 -14.91 23.75
C GLY A 127 14.58 -16.17 22.92
N ARG A 128 13.86 -17.15 23.47
CA ARG A 128 13.52 -18.39 22.76
C ARG A 128 12.38 -18.14 21.77
N GLN A 129 12.37 -18.92 20.71
CA GLN A 129 11.27 -18.94 19.74
C GLN A 129 10.94 -20.38 19.33
N ALA A 130 9.69 -20.65 19.05
CA ALA A 130 9.22 -21.94 18.56
C ALA A 130 7.97 -21.79 17.69
N GLN A 131 7.86 -22.65 16.70
CA GLN A 131 6.60 -22.89 15.99
C GLN A 131 5.65 -23.66 16.93
N ILE A 132 4.42 -23.18 17.06
CA ILE A 132 3.40 -23.79 17.93
C ILE A 132 2.23 -24.39 17.16
N SER A 133 2.18 -24.23 15.84
CA SER A 133 1.12 -24.74 14.98
C SER A 133 1.64 -25.61 13.85
N HIS A 134 0.76 -26.50 13.33
CA HIS A 134 0.95 -27.30 12.13
C HIS A 134 -0.31 -27.20 11.26
N LEU A 135 -0.55 -26.00 10.69
CA LEU A 135 -1.75 -25.67 9.93
C LEU A 135 -1.59 -26.07 8.46
N GLN A 136 -2.70 -26.51 7.85
CA GLN A 136 -2.71 -26.84 6.42
C GLN A 136 -2.74 -25.60 5.51
N GLN A 137 -3.22 -24.49 6.02
CA GLN A 137 -3.28 -23.20 5.34
C GLN A 137 -2.77 -22.11 6.28
N GLY A 138 -2.17 -21.04 5.73
CA GLY A 138 -1.65 -19.94 6.53
C GLY A 138 -2.73 -19.23 7.35
N PRO A 139 -2.47 -18.95 8.65
CA PRO A 139 -3.37 -18.18 9.50
C PRO A 139 -3.30 -16.69 9.18
N GLY A 140 -4.35 -15.98 9.57
CA GLY A 140 -4.40 -14.50 9.53
C GLY A 140 -5.13 -13.94 10.73
N ASN A 141 -4.97 -12.65 10.99
CA ASN A 141 -5.70 -11.91 12.04
C ASN A 141 -5.51 -12.54 13.43
N LEU A 142 -4.25 -12.77 13.84
CA LEU A 142 -3.96 -13.32 15.15
C LEU A 142 -4.46 -12.38 16.26
N THR A 143 -5.14 -12.92 17.26
CA THR A 143 -5.51 -12.18 18.48
C THR A 143 -5.47 -13.08 19.71
N TRP A 144 -4.97 -12.55 20.83
CA TRP A 144 -4.90 -13.27 22.10
C TRP A 144 -6.20 -13.17 22.87
N SER A 145 -6.57 -14.24 23.58
CA SER A 145 -7.58 -14.13 24.63
C SER A 145 -7.05 -13.26 25.80
N PRO A 146 -7.92 -12.54 26.53
CA PRO A 146 -7.49 -11.67 27.62
C PRO A 146 -6.70 -12.38 28.75
N ASP A 147 -6.94 -13.67 28.95
CA ASP A 147 -6.22 -14.49 29.92
C ASP A 147 -4.89 -15.07 29.40
N GLY A 148 -4.54 -14.81 28.14
CA GLY A 148 -3.32 -15.28 27.50
C GLY A 148 -3.23 -16.78 27.26
N ARG A 149 -4.33 -17.52 27.40
CA ARG A 149 -4.36 -18.97 27.23
C ARG A 149 -4.67 -19.43 25.81
N TRP A 150 -5.29 -18.56 24.99
CA TRP A 150 -5.76 -18.90 23.66
C TRP A 150 -5.28 -17.87 22.65
N ILE A 151 -5.09 -18.32 21.41
CA ILE A 151 -4.89 -17.48 20.23
C ILE A 151 -6.02 -17.80 19.26
N ALA A 152 -6.81 -16.79 18.89
CA ALA A 152 -7.77 -16.85 17.81
C ALA A 152 -7.13 -16.40 16.49
N PHE A 153 -7.56 -16.97 15.36
CA PHE A 153 -7.09 -16.64 14.02
C PHE A 153 -8.10 -17.04 12.96
N SER A 154 -8.02 -16.46 11.80
CA SER A 154 -8.77 -16.89 10.62
C SER A 154 -7.92 -17.80 9.74
N MET A 155 -8.52 -18.85 9.16
CA MET A 155 -7.85 -19.75 8.24
C MET A 155 -8.79 -20.19 7.12
N PHE A 156 -8.27 -20.29 5.89
CA PHE A 156 -9.02 -20.80 4.75
C PHE A 156 -9.22 -22.32 4.88
N GLU A 157 -10.46 -22.76 4.71
CA GLU A 157 -10.83 -24.17 4.64
C GLU A 157 -11.26 -24.50 3.21
N PRO A 158 -10.45 -25.27 2.48
CA PRO A 158 -10.82 -25.66 1.11
C PRO A 158 -12.00 -26.62 1.12
N LYS A 159 -12.98 -26.33 0.27
CA LYS A 159 -14.09 -27.23 -0.04
C LYS A 159 -13.71 -28.08 -1.25
N ARG A 160 -14.12 -29.33 -1.27
CA ARG A 160 -13.91 -30.16 -2.45
C ARG A 160 -14.65 -29.56 -3.64
N ALA A 161 -13.94 -29.30 -4.73
CA ALA A 161 -14.55 -28.81 -5.95
C ALA A 161 -15.59 -29.83 -6.46
N SER A 162 -16.78 -29.34 -6.77
CA SER A 162 -17.80 -30.16 -7.44
C SER A 162 -17.40 -30.32 -8.91
N ASN A 163 -17.14 -31.54 -9.35
CA ASN A 163 -17.04 -31.81 -10.77
C ASN A 163 -18.30 -32.62 -11.17
N PRO A 164 -19.21 -32.04 -11.97
CA PRO A 164 -20.46 -32.69 -12.34
C PRO A 164 -20.24 -33.87 -13.32
N VAL A 165 -19.04 -33.98 -13.88
CA VAL A 165 -18.68 -35.00 -14.88
C VAL A 165 -17.63 -35.94 -14.29
N SER A 166 -17.89 -37.22 -14.37
CA SER A 166 -16.92 -38.29 -14.08
C SER A 166 -16.24 -38.71 -15.39
N LEU A 167 -14.95 -38.43 -15.49
CA LEU A 167 -14.15 -38.87 -16.64
C LEU A 167 -13.41 -40.16 -16.32
N PRO A 168 -13.05 -40.96 -17.33
CA PRO A 168 -12.17 -42.13 -17.12
C PRO A 168 -10.86 -41.68 -16.45
N GLY A 169 -10.38 -42.49 -15.52
CA GLY A 169 -9.12 -42.23 -14.83
C GLY A 169 -7.93 -42.26 -15.82
N ARG A 170 -6.94 -41.40 -15.57
CA ARG A 170 -5.68 -41.42 -16.33
C ARG A 170 -4.98 -42.77 -16.09
N PRO A 171 -4.58 -43.49 -17.17
CA PRO A 171 -3.77 -44.70 -17.02
C PRO A 171 -2.45 -44.40 -16.30
N GLU A 172 -1.93 -45.37 -15.57
CA GLU A 172 -0.63 -45.25 -14.92
C GLU A 172 0.48 -44.95 -15.95
N GLY A 173 1.31 -43.94 -15.66
CA GLY A 173 2.39 -43.52 -16.55
C GLY A 173 1.96 -42.66 -17.76
N ALA A 174 0.66 -42.44 -17.98
CA ALA A 174 0.20 -41.60 -19.07
C ALA A 174 0.44 -40.10 -18.77
N ASN A 175 0.94 -39.36 -19.75
CA ASN A 175 1.14 -37.90 -19.67
C ASN A 175 -0.06 -37.15 -20.25
N TRP A 176 -1.18 -37.21 -19.53
CA TRP A 176 -2.36 -36.42 -19.91
C TRP A 176 -2.23 -34.98 -19.41
N ALA A 177 -2.89 -34.05 -20.13
CA ALA A 177 -3.09 -32.69 -19.65
C ALA A 177 -3.83 -32.68 -18.32
N GLU A 178 -3.70 -31.59 -17.56
CA GLU A 178 -4.52 -31.36 -16.35
C GLU A 178 -6.00 -31.38 -16.71
N PRO A 179 -6.85 -31.95 -15.84
CA PRO A 179 -8.29 -32.04 -16.11
C PRO A 179 -8.93 -30.64 -16.17
N PRO A 180 -10.05 -30.51 -16.92
CA PRO A 180 -10.84 -29.28 -16.91
C PRO A 180 -11.31 -28.90 -15.50
N ILE A 181 -11.32 -27.59 -15.22
CA ILE A 181 -11.86 -27.02 -13.99
C ILE A 181 -13.27 -26.53 -14.29
N PHE A 182 -14.25 -27.00 -13.53
CA PHE A 182 -15.63 -26.54 -13.62
C PHE A 182 -15.84 -25.37 -12.67
N ILE A 183 -16.35 -24.26 -13.20
CA ILE A 183 -16.59 -23.00 -12.46
C ILE A 183 -18.08 -22.69 -12.54
N ASP A 184 -18.73 -22.58 -11.40
CA ASP A 184 -20.14 -22.20 -11.22
C ASP A 184 -20.31 -21.12 -10.12
N ASP A 185 -19.19 -20.49 -9.71
CA ASP A 185 -19.15 -19.45 -8.70
C ASP A 185 -19.01 -18.04 -9.30
N MET A 186 -19.75 -17.07 -8.77
CA MET A 186 -19.62 -15.67 -9.15
C MET A 186 -18.19 -15.13 -8.85
N ASN A 187 -17.65 -15.47 -7.69
CA ASN A 187 -16.33 -15.05 -7.24
C ASN A 187 -15.27 -16.12 -7.55
N TYR A 188 -14.93 -16.28 -8.83
CA TYR A 188 -14.07 -17.37 -9.28
C TYR A 188 -12.60 -16.98 -9.49
N ARG A 189 -12.28 -15.66 -9.50
CA ARG A 189 -10.94 -15.14 -9.79
C ARG A 189 -10.66 -13.88 -8.96
N ALA A 190 -9.41 -13.69 -8.56
CA ALA A 190 -8.95 -12.46 -7.91
C ALA A 190 -7.52 -12.13 -8.32
N ASP A 191 -7.22 -10.87 -8.50
CA ASP A 191 -5.86 -10.41 -8.80
C ASP A 191 -4.88 -10.81 -7.71
N GLY A 192 -3.66 -11.16 -8.11
CA GLY A 192 -2.62 -11.68 -7.22
C GLY A 192 -2.85 -13.11 -6.69
N ARG A 193 -4.07 -13.67 -6.85
CA ARG A 193 -4.41 -15.04 -6.42
C ARG A 193 -4.79 -15.97 -7.57
N GLY A 194 -5.08 -15.40 -8.76
CA GLY A 194 -5.52 -16.17 -9.93
C GLY A 194 -6.93 -16.76 -9.75
N TYR A 195 -7.16 -17.94 -10.32
CA TYR A 195 -8.41 -18.68 -10.15
C TYR A 195 -8.53 -19.19 -8.71
N LEU A 196 -9.65 -18.86 -8.06
CA LEU A 196 -9.88 -19.16 -6.66
C LEU A 196 -10.27 -20.63 -6.46
N ARG A 197 -9.74 -21.24 -5.42
CA ARG A 197 -10.22 -22.54 -4.95
C ARG A 197 -11.50 -22.39 -4.16
N ALA A 198 -12.45 -23.31 -4.35
CA ALA A 198 -13.65 -23.36 -3.55
C ALA A 198 -13.31 -23.51 -2.04
N GLY A 199 -14.06 -22.85 -1.19
CA GLY A 199 -13.89 -22.87 0.26
C GLY A 199 -14.10 -21.50 0.88
N HIS A 200 -14.03 -21.43 2.20
CA HIS A 200 -14.27 -20.21 2.97
C HIS A 200 -13.26 -20.05 4.09
N ARG A 201 -13.08 -18.83 4.55
CA ARG A 201 -12.30 -18.54 5.76
C ARG A 201 -13.18 -18.70 6.99
N HIS A 202 -12.66 -19.40 7.99
CA HIS A 202 -13.32 -19.58 9.27
C HIS A 202 -12.43 -19.12 10.43
N ILE A 203 -13.08 -18.80 11.55
CA ILE A 203 -12.42 -18.46 12.80
C ILE A 203 -12.07 -19.75 13.54
N TYR A 204 -10.84 -19.83 13.99
CA TYR A 204 -10.27 -20.89 14.80
C TYR A 204 -9.72 -20.33 16.10
N ILE A 205 -9.63 -21.19 17.11
CA ILE A 205 -8.94 -20.92 18.37
C ILE A 205 -8.02 -22.09 18.69
N MET A 206 -6.84 -21.83 19.21
CA MET A 206 -5.92 -22.86 19.68
C MET A 206 -5.28 -22.47 21.02
N PRO A 207 -4.86 -23.45 21.86
CA PRO A 207 -4.10 -23.15 23.06
C PRO A 207 -2.81 -22.40 22.74
N ALA A 208 -2.48 -21.40 23.52
CA ALA A 208 -1.28 -20.58 23.33
C ALA A 208 0.03 -21.37 23.51
N GLU A 209 -0.01 -22.51 24.20
CA GLU A 209 1.14 -23.44 24.34
C GLU A 209 1.29 -24.41 23.15
N GLY A 210 0.44 -24.27 22.12
CA GLY A 210 0.34 -25.21 21.02
C GLY A 210 -0.74 -26.28 21.23
N GLY A 211 -1.12 -26.92 20.14
CA GLY A 211 -2.16 -27.96 20.17
C GLY A 211 -3.03 -27.97 18.92
N THR A 212 -4.13 -28.72 18.96
CA THR A 212 -5.05 -28.82 17.84
C THR A 212 -5.98 -27.60 17.77
N PRO A 213 -6.04 -26.88 16.64
CA PRO A 213 -7.00 -25.80 16.44
C PRO A 213 -8.45 -26.29 16.51
N ILE A 214 -9.30 -25.50 17.12
CA ILE A 214 -10.74 -25.72 17.22
C ILE A 214 -11.43 -24.73 16.31
N LYS A 215 -12.22 -25.22 15.34
CA LYS A 215 -13.04 -24.41 14.46
C LYS A 215 -14.24 -23.84 15.21
N LEU A 216 -14.45 -22.55 15.16
CA LEU A 216 -15.55 -21.85 15.85
C LEU A 216 -16.71 -21.46 14.94
N THR A 217 -16.44 -21.14 13.67
CA THR A 217 -17.47 -20.73 12.70
C THR A 217 -17.65 -21.76 11.59
N SER A 218 -18.81 -21.76 10.93
CA SER A 218 -19.17 -22.70 9.87
C SER A 218 -20.10 -22.04 8.84
N GLY A 219 -20.44 -22.79 7.79
CA GLY A 219 -21.28 -22.32 6.68
C GLY A 219 -20.47 -21.82 5.50
N ASP A 220 -21.16 -21.49 4.41
CA ASP A 220 -20.53 -21.06 3.14
C ASP A 220 -20.35 -19.53 3.12
N PHE A 221 -19.64 -19.00 4.14
CA PHE A 221 -19.37 -17.58 4.36
C PHE A 221 -17.93 -17.35 4.79
N ASP A 222 -17.34 -16.23 4.38
CA ASP A 222 -16.03 -15.81 4.83
C ASP A 222 -16.10 -15.07 6.17
N HIS A 223 -15.25 -15.48 7.11
CA HIS A 223 -15.06 -14.90 8.43
C HIS A 223 -13.61 -14.47 8.55
N SER A 224 -13.23 -13.36 7.89
CA SER A 224 -11.82 -12.97 7.69
C SER A 224 -11.46 -11.59 8.21
N GLY A 225 -12.39 -10.85 8.81
CA GLY A 225 -12.16 -9.52 9.36
C GLY A 225 -11.33 -9.52 10.66
N GLN A 226 -11.05 -8.33 11.15
CA GLN A 226 -10.47 -8.12 12.47
C GLN A 226 -11.34 -8.74 13.54
N MET A 227 -10.71 -9.35 14.55
CA MET A 227 -11.39 -9.99 15.68
C MET A 227 -11.03 -9.29 17.00
N SER A 228 -12.00 -9.20 17.91
CA SER A 228 -11.80 -8.67 19.24
C SER A 228 -12.47 -9.58 20.26
N PHE A 229 -11.75 -9.97 21.33
CA PHE A 229 -12.34 -10.72 22.42
C PHE A 229 -13.16 -9.83 23.37
N SER A 230 -14.20 -10.41 24.00
CA SER A 230 -14.78 -9.82 25.21
C SER A 230 -13.76 -9.87 26.35
N PRO A 231 -13.79 -8.94 27.33
CA PRO A 231 -12.83 -8.94 28.46
C PRO A 231 -12.83 -10.19 29.33
N ASP A 232 -13.96 -10.91 29.39
CA ASP A 232 -14.08 -12.19 30.10
C ASP A 232 -13.57 -13.39 29.29
N GLY A 233 -13.16 -13.15 28.01
CA GLY A 233 -12.64 -14.17 27.09
C GLY A 233 -13.68 -15.17 26.59
N LYS A 234 -14.99 -14.95 26.81
CA LYS A 234 -16.06 -15.88 26.41
C LYS A 234 -16.61 -15.65 25.03
N SER A 235 -16.46 -14.47 24.48
CA SER A 235 -16.98 -14.13 23.15
C SER A 235 -15.90 -13.51 22.27
N ILE A 236 -16.07 -13.67 20.95
CA ILE A 236 -15.29 -12.99 19.91
C ILE A 236 -16.25 -12.15 19.07
N PHE A 237 -15.90 -10.88 18.84
CA PHE A 237 -16.57 -9.98 17.92
C PHE A 237 -15.80 -9.92 16.59
N PHE A 238 -16.52 -9.98 15.49
CA PHE A 238 -15.96 -9.95 14.14
C PHE A 238 -16.99 -9.44 13.13
N SER A 239 -16.58 -9.18 11.90
CA SER A 239 -17.49 -8.82 10.81
C SER A 239 -17.54 -9.90 9.75
N ALA A 240 -18.72 -10.07 9.13
CA ALA A 240 -18.93 -10.97 8.00
C ALA A 240 -20.16 -10.56 7.20
N ASN A 241 -20.19 -10.87 5.91
CA ASN A 241 -21.43 -10.89 5.12
C ASN A 241 -22.01 -12.31 5.17
N ARG A 242 -23.14 -12.47 5.86
CA ARG A 242 -23.81 -13.77 6.04
C ARG A 242 -25.24 -13.80 5.45
N TYR A 243 -25.57 -12.86 4.59
CA TYR A 243 -26.81 -12.87 3.84
C TYR A 243 -26.81 -14.00 2.81
N GLU A 244 -27.98 -14.52 2.46
CA GLU A 244 -28.11 -15.61 1.49
C GLU A 244 -27.53 -15.21 0.11
N ASP A 245 -27.73 -13.97 -0.28
CA ASP A 245 -27.25 -13.40 -1.54
C ASP A 245 -25.94 -12.60 -1.43
N TRP A 246 -25.10 -12.89 -0.42
CA TRP A 246 -23.87 -12.15 -0.10
C TRP A 246 -22.93 -11.94 -1.29
N LYS A 247 -22.93 -12.87 -2.26
CA LYS A 247 -22.06 -12.76 -3.45
C LYS A 247 -22.47 -11.61 -4.37
N SER A 248 -23.76 -11.24 -4.37
CA SER A 248 -24.28 -10.10 -5.13
C SER A 248 -24.22 -8.77 -4.36
N GLN A 249 -23.79 -8.82 -3.08
CA GLN A 249 -23.60 -7.65 -2.20
C GLN A 249 -22.10 -7.48 -1.86
N PRO A 250 -21.27 -6.99 -2.79
CA PRO A 250 -19.81 -7.07 -2.69
C PRO A 250 -19.20 -6.28 -1.54
N ILE A 251 -19.90 -5.29 -0.99
CA ILE A 251 -19.39 -4.45 0.11
C ILE A 251 -20.13 -4.63 1.42
N ASN A 252 -21.26 -5.37 1.47
CA ASN A 252 -22.07 -5.51 2.68
C ASN A 252 -21.39 -6.40 3.73
N SER A 253 -21.53 -6.06 5.01
CA SER A 253 -21.12 -6.86 6.16
C SER A 253 -21.74 -6.36 7.45
N GLU A 254 -21.90 -7.26 8.43
CA GLU A 254 -22.44 -6.96 9.75
C GLU A 254 -21.48 -7.37 10.85
N ILE A 255 -21.66 -6.80 12.05
CA ILE A 255 -20.92 -7.19 13.25
C ILE A 255 -21.66 -8.36 13.93
N PHE A 256 -20.89 -9.38 14.26
CA PHE A 256 -21.38 -10.57 14.98
C PHE A 256 -20.63 -10.74 16.30
N ARG A 257 -21.36 -11.24 17.31
CA ARG A 257 -20.79 -11.83 18.52
C ARG A 257 -20.85 -13.35 18.39
N LEU A 258 -19.72 -14.01 18.58
CA LEU A 258 -19.57 -15.47 18.65
C LEU A 258 -19.34 -15.87 20.11
N ASP A 259 -20.23 -16.66 20.71
CA ASP A 259 -19.99 -17.33 21.97
C ASP A 259 -19.05 -18.53 21.74
N ILE A 260 -17.94 -18.59 22.45
CA ILE A 260 -16.87 -19.59 22.20
C ILE A 260 -17.28 -20.98 22.62
N GLU A 261 -18.05 -21.11 23.72
CA GLU A 261 -18.45 -22.40 24.28
C GLU A 261 -19.60 -23.02 23.47
N SER A 262 -20.67 -22.28 23.26
CA SER A 262 -21.86 -22.75 22.52
C SER A 262 -21.70 -22.68 21.00
N ARG A 263 -20.76 -21.82 20.49
CA ARG A 263 -20.58 -21.47 19.07
C ARG A 263 -21.80 -20.77 18.46
N GLU A 264 -22.63 -20.19 19.29
CA GLU A 264 -23.77 -19.41 18.86
C GLU A 264 -23.33 -18.07 18.31
N LEU A 265 -23.93 -17.65 17.18
CA LEU A 265 -23.72 -16.37 16.55
C LEU A 265 -24.90 -15.44 16.80
N THR A 266 -24.63 -14.25 17.33
CA THR A 266 -25.60 -13.17 17.46
C THR A 266 -25.20 -12.03 16.53
N GLN A 267 -26.06 -11.65 15.59
CA GLN A 267 -25.88 -10.45 14.78
C GLN A 267 -26.16 -9.19 15.61
N LEU A 268 -25.30 -8.18 15.57
CA LEU A 268 -25.40 -6.97 16.38
C LEU A 268 -25.76 -5.73 15.57
N THR A 269 -25.50 -5.75 14.26
CA THR A 269 -25.86 -4.67 13.32
C THR A 269 -26.67 -5.23 12.16
N ASP A 270 -27.46 -4.39 11.49
CA ASP A 270 -28.36 -4.77 10.39
C ASP A 270 -28.48 -3.65 9.33
N ARG A 271 -27.42 -2.87 9.18
CA ARG A 271 -27.39 -1.76 8.22
C ARG A 271 -27.35 -2.26 6.77
N ASN A 272 -27.97 -1.50 5.86
CA ASN A 272 -27.72 -1.72 4.43
C ASN A 272 -26.36 -1.08 4.04
N GLY A 273 -25.30 -1.79 4.19
CA GLY A 273 -23.92 -1.33 3.95
C GLY A 273 -22.91 -2.03 4.87
N PRO A 274 -21.62 -1.80 4.70
CA PRO A 274 -20.63 -2.48 5.51
C PRO A 274 -20.55 -1.91 6.92
N ASP A 275 -20.66 -2.78 7.91
CA ASP A 275 -20.19 -2.57 9.27
C ASP A 275 -19.03 -3.52 9.54
N HIS A 276 -17.85 -3.01 9.93
CA HIS A 276 -16.62 -3.82 10.00
C HIS A 276 -15.64 -3.38 11.08
N SER A 277 -14.62 -4.21 11.30
CA SER A 277 -13.49 -3.97 12.22
C SER A 277 -13.91 -3.68 13.67
N PRO A 278 -14.72 -4.54 14.32
CA PRO A 278 -15.16 -4.30 15.69
C PRO A 278 -13.99 -4.39 16.69
N VAL A 279 -13.89 -3.40 17.57
CA VAL A 279 -12.91 -3.36 18.67
C VAL A 279 -13.60 -3.08 19.98
N VAL A 280 -13.47 -3.98 20.96
CA VAL A 280 -14.02 -3.83 22.29
C VAL A 280 -13.20 -2.80 23.08
N SER A 281 -13.88 -1.92 23.82
CA SER A 281 -13.22 -0.95 24.70
C SER A 281 -12.44 -1.62 25.84
N PRO A 282 -11.34 -1.04 26.36
CA PRO A 282 -10.58 -1.62 27.47
C PRO A 282 -11.42 -1.92 28.72
N ASP A 283 -12.44 -1.12 29.00
CA ASP A 283 -13.38 -1.34 30.13
C ASP A 283 -14.47 -2.40 29.83
N GLY A 284 -14.51 -2.91 28.58
CA GLY A 284 -15.43 -3.97 28.14
C GLY A 284 -16.89 -3.57 27.97
N ARG A 285 -17.21 -2.28 27.97
CA ARG A 285 -18.60 -1.80 27.94
C ARG A 285 -19.10 -1.48 26.54
N MET A 286 -18.20 -1.19 25.63
CA MET A 286 -18.53 -0.69 24.30
C MET A 286 -17.78 -1.43 23.20
N ILE A 287 -18.31 -1.34 21.99
CA ILE A 287 -17.64 -1.77 20.76
C ILE A 287 -17.56 -0.56 19.84
N ALA A 288 -16.37 -0.27 19.31
CA ALA A 288 -16.18 0.65 18.20
C ALA A 288 -16.12 -0.15 16.88
N PHE A 289 -16.64 0.42 15.80
CA PHE A 289 -16.61 -0.18 14.48
C PHE A 289 -16.71 0.89 13.39
N ALA A 290 -16.25 0.59 12.18
CA ALA A 290 -16.40 1.45 11.03
C ALA A 290 -17.58 0.99 10.17
N GLY A 291 -18.26 1.93 9.50
CA GLY A 291 -19.38 1.59 8.64
C GLY A 291 -19.91 2.77 7.82
N VAL A 292 -20.77 2.46 6.88
CA VAL A 292 -21.48 3.45 6.04
C VAL A 292 -22.80 2.86 5.54
N ASP A 293 -23.85 3.70 5.41
CA ASP A 293 -25.06 3.33 4.68
C ASP A 293 -24.76 3.33 3.18
N ASP A 294 -24.98 2.20 2.51
CA ASP A 294 -24.70 2.06 1.08
C ASP A 294 -25.68 2.88 0.22
N ARG A 295 -25.14 3.90 -0.43
CA ARG A 295 -25.85 4.80 -1.35
C ARG A 295 -25.53 4.53 -2.82
N ARG A 296 -24.83 3.44 -3.11
CA ARG A 296 -24.36 3.07 -4.45
C ARG A 296 -23.50 4.13 -5.13
N LEU A 297 -22.75 4.90 -4.35
CA LEU A 297 -21.75 5.85 -4.86
C LEU A 297 -20.42 5.13 -5.16
N ALA A 298 -19.69 5.61 -6.15
CA ALA A 298 -18.39 5.04 -6.52
C ALA A 298 -17.35 5.15 -5.38
N HIS A 299 -17.45 6.20 -4.56
CA HIS A 299 -16.72 6.34 -3.31
C HIS A 299 -17.67 6.74 -2.17
N GLN A 300 -17.50 6.11 -1.01
CA GLN A 300 -18.29 6.39 0.20
C GLN A 300 -17.36 6.42 1.42
N ASN A 301 -17.42 7.49 2.20
CA ASN A 301 -16.63 7.63 3.42
C ASN A 301 -17.21 6.78 4.55
N HIS A 302 -16.48 5.80 5.03
CA HIS A 302 -16.85 5.04 6.23
C HIS A 302 -16.59 5.88 7.47
N GLY A 303 -17.63 6.06 8.29
CA GLY A 303 -17.55 6.73 9.57
C GLY A 303 -17.19 5.78 10.71
N LEU A 304 -16.81 6.35 11.86
CA LEU A 304 -16.62 5.61 13.11
C LEU A 304 -17.91 5.63 13.94
N TYR A 305 -18.30 4.47 14.41
CA TYR A 305 -19.47 4.23 15.27
C TYR A 305 -19.04 3.57 16.58
N VAL A 306 -19.87 3.75 17.61
CA VAL A 306 -19.80 2.99 18.86
C VAL A 306 -21.17 2.47 19.25
N MET A 307 -21.21 1.32 19.91
CA MET A 307 -22.39 0.70 20.49
C MET A 307 -22.06 0.11 21.87
N ASN A 308 -23.06 -0.21 22.66
CA ASN A 308 -22.86 -1.02 23.87
C ASN A 308 -22.40 -2.44 23.49
N ILE A 309 -21.79 -3.15 24.44
CA ILE A 309 -21.28 -4.52 24.23
C ILE A 309 -22.38 -5.53 23.82
N ASP A 310 -23.64 -5.23 24.10
CA ASP A 310 -24.82 -6.04 23.72
C ASP A 310 -25.39 -5.67 22.33
N GLY A 311 -24.79 -4.71 21.62
CA GLY A 311 -25.26 -4.20 20.32
C GLY A 311 -26.23 -3.04 20.40
N SER A 312 -26.69 -2.64 21.59
CA SER A 312 -27.62 -1.51 21.75
C SER A 312 -26.93 -0.14 21.67
N ASN A 313 -27.73 0.92 21.47
CA ASN A 313 -27.28 2.33 21.47
C ASN A 313 -26.20 2.66 20.45
N ILE A 314 -26.36 2.21 19.22
CA ILE A 314 -25.46 2.54 18.09
C ILE A 314 -25.51 4.07 17.85
N ARG A 315 -24.33 4.69 17.78
CA ARG A 315 -24.21 6.11 17.44
C ARG A 315 -22.92 6.41 16.67
N ALA A 316 -23.01 7.32 15.71
CA ALA A 316 -21.85 7.83 14.98
C ALA A 316 -21.01 8.75 15.88
N LEU A 317 -19.70 8.60 15.81
CA LEU A 317 -18.74 9.50 16.48
C LEU A 317 -18.15 10.55 15.53
N THR A 318 -18.11 10.27 14.23
CA THR A 318 -17.44 11.09 13.22
C THR A 318 -18.38 11.58 12.14
N ALA A 319 -19.66 11.78 12.45
CA ALA A 319 -20.65 12.27 11.47
C ALA A 319 -20.32 13.68 10.92
N ASP A 320 -19.47 14.43 11.61
CA ASP A 320 -18.96 15.76 11.21
C ASP A 320 -17.66 15.71 10.39
N LEU A 321 -17.09 14.52 10.17
CA LEU A 321 -15.82 14.32 9.45
C LEU A 321 -16.09 13.78 8.06
N ASP A 322 -15.90 14.62 7.05
CA ASP A 322 -16.00 14.21 5.64
C ASP A 322 -14.71 13.57 5.14
N GLN A 323 -14.27 12.49 5.84
CA GLN A 323 -13.11 11.68 5.49
C GLN A 323 -13.36 10.21 5.83
N HIS A 324 -12.79 9.32 5.04
CA HIS A 324 -12.85 7.89 5.26
C HIS A 324 -11.99 7.45 6.45
N ILE A 325 -12.58 6.83 7.46
CA ILE A 325 -11.87 6.24 8.61
C ILE A 325 -11.14 4.98 8.16
N ARG A 326 -9.82 5.02 8.15
CA ARG A 326 -8.95 3.90 7.76
C ARG A 326 -8.56 2.99 8.92
N GLY A 327 -8.56 3.52 10.13
CA GLY A 327 -8.20 2.77 11.33
C GLY A 327 -8.55 3.52 12.61
N PHE A 328 -8.72 2.77 13.68
CA PHE A 328 -8.99 3.33 15.01
C PHE A 328 -8.58 2.37 16.11
N GLU A 329 -8.13 2.91 17.23
CA GLU A 329 -7.83 2.18 18.46
C GLU A 329 -8.35 2.95 19.67
N TRP A 330 -8.83 2.24 20.68
CA TRP A 330 -9.29 2.86 21.92
C TRP A 330 -8.14 3.53 22.69
N ALA A 331 -8.43 4.67 23.29
CA ALA A 331 -7.59 5.20 24.36
C ALA A 331 -7.60 4.22 25.56
N PRO A 332 -6.47 4.04 26.28
CA PRO A 332 -6.36 3.06 27.36
C PRO A 332 -7.40 3.27 28.50
N ASP A 333 -7.87 4.49 28.70
CA ASP A 333 -8.88 4.86 29.70
C ASP A 333 -10.33 4.73 29.21
N SER A 334 -10.55 4.26 27.97
CA SER A 334 -11.86 4.11 27.32
C SER A 334 -12.66 5.42 27.16
N THR A 335 -12.03 6.60 27.27
CA THR A 335 -12.73 7.89 27.16
C THR A 335 -12.88 8.38 25.72
N GLY A 336 -12.17 7.77 24.78
CA GLY A 336 -12.16 8.11 23.35
C GLY A 336 -11.36 7.11 22.53
N LEU A 337 -11.17 7.45 21.26
CA LEU A 337 -10.38 6.66 20.32
C LEU A 337 -9.33 7.56 19.63
N PHE A 338 -8.21 6.96 19.29
CA PHE A 338 -7.33 7.50 18.26
C PHE A 338 -7.82 6.99 16.92
N ILE A 339 -7.96 7.89 15.96
CA ILE A 339 -8.46 7.59 14.61
C ILE A 339 -7.42 7.97 13.59
N TYR A 340 -7.37 7.19 12.51
CA TYR A 340 -6.53 7.43 11.34
C TYR A 340 -7.40 7.62 10.10
N TYR A 341 -7.16 8.68 9.35
CA TYR A 341 -7.80 9.00 8.07
C TYR A 341 -6.84 9.80 7.20
N ASP A 342 -7.12 9.89 5.90
CA ASP A 342 -6.35 10.76 5.01
C ASP A 342 -7.05 12.11 4.83
N ALA A 343 -6.28 13.20 4.85
CA ALA A 343 -6.74 14.54 4.57
C ALA A 343 -5.70 15.29 3.71
N LYS A 344 -6.12 15.80 2.56
CA LYS A 344 -5.26 16.52 1.60
C LYS A 344 -4.00 15.73 1.22
N GLY A 345 -4.16 14.44 0.95
CA GLY A 345 -3.07 13.52 0.61
C GLY A 345 -2.24 13.02 1.80
N SER A 346 -2.38 13.60 2.99
CA SER A 346 -1.61 13.23 4.18
C SER A 346 -2.39 12.32 5.13
N GLY A 347 -1.73 11.29 5.65
CA GLY A 347 -2.29 10.43 6.69
C GLY A 347 -2.29 11.13 8.04
N THR A 348 -3.47 11.24 8.64
CA THR A 348 -3.73 12.06 9.84
C THR A 348 -4.15 11.19 11.01
N ILE A 349 -3.51 11.35 12.17
CA ILE A 349 -3.98 10.80 13.45
C ILE A 349 -4.66 11.91 14.25
N ALA A 350 -5.86 11.61 14.76
CA ALA A 350 -6.60 12.48 15.66
C ALA A 350 -7.11 11.71 16.88
N HIS A 351 -7.28 12.39 18.00
CA HIS A 351 -8.02 11.89 19.15
C HIS A 351 -9.49 12.29 19.05
N GLN A 352 -10.38 11.30 19.00
CA GLN A 352 -11.82 11.44 18.98
C GLN A 352 -12.39 11.02 20.33
N PRO A 353 -12.75 11.97 21.21
CA PRO A 353 -13.38 11.61 22.49
C PRO A 353 -14.80 11.08 22.27
N LEU A 354 -15.30 10.26 23.22
CA LEU A 354 -16.69 9.81 23.21
C LEU A 354 -17.68 10.97 23.33
N ARG A 355 -17.26 12.10 23.92
CA ARG A 355 -18.01 13.36 24.02
C ARG A 355 -17.06 14.52 23.88
N GLY A 356 -17.39 15.50 23.05
CA GLY A 356 -16.58 16.68 22.78
C GLY A 356 -15.94 16.69 21.41
N ASN A 357 -15.04 17.64 21.18
CA ASN A 357 -14.47 17.88 19.86
C ASN A 357 -13.24 16.99 19.59
N ARG A 358 -13.08 16.57 18.35
CA ARG A 358 -11.90 15.90 17.82
C ARG A 358 -10.69 16.85 17.87
N THR A 359 -9.50 16.29 18.16
CA THR A 359 -8.24 17.01 18.14
C THR A 359 -7.27 16.29 17.18
N VAL A 360 -6.83 16.98 16.13
CA VAL A 360 -5.78 16.50 15.23
C VAL A 360 -4.44 16.52 15.96
N LEU A 361 -3.67 15.45 15.83
CA LEU A 361 -2.40 15.26 16.55
C LEU A 361 -1.20 15.31 15.61
N THR A 362 -1.29 14.71 14.42
CA THR A 362 -0.26 14.74 13.38
C THR A 362 -0.88 14.39 12.03
N ASP A 363 -0.25 14.86 10.96
CA ASP A 363 -0.56 14.55 9.56
C ASP A 363 0.63 13.92 8.81
N GLU A 364 1.56 13.31 9.56
CA GLU A 364 2.82 12.74 9.06
C GLU A 364 2.78 11.19 8.94
N VAL A 365 1.60 10.58 8.93
CA VAL A 365 1.45 9.12 8.86
C VAL A 365 1.50 8.65 7.42
N GLY A 366 2.35 7.66 7.11
CA GLY A 366 2.41 7.17 5.73
C GLY A 366 3.53 6.18 5.45
N GLY A 367 3.88 6.04 4.16
CA GLY A 367 5.09 5.39 3.70
C GLY A 367 5.03 3.87 3.51
N LEU A 368 3.85 3.25 3.58
CA LEU A 368 3.71 1.81 3.27
C LEU A 368 3.81 1.52 1.77
N ALA A 369 3.66 2.53 0.90
CA ALA A 369 3.76 2.42 -0.55
C ALA A 369 4.99 3.19 -1.07
N TYR A 370 6.20 2.66 -0.88
CA TYR A 370 7.45 3.34 -1.22
C TYR A 370 7.72 3.51 -2.73
N SER A 371 7.01 2.81 -3.59
CA SER A 371 7.23 2.88 -5.05
C SER A 371 6.63 4.15 -5.66
N ARG A 372 5.42 4.47 -5.28
CA ARG A 372 4.66 5.67 -5.63
C ARG A 372 4.13 6.34 -4.36
N PRO A 373 3.87 7.66 -4.35
CA PRO A 373 3.57 8.40 -3.12
C PRO A 373 2.10 8.26 -2.70
N TYR A 374 1.54 7.04 -2.74
CA TYR A 374 0.19 6.80 -2.24
C TYR A 374 0.11 7.02 -0.74
N SER A 375 -1.01 7.58 -0.29
CA SER A 375 -1.35 7.64 1.12
C SER A 375 -1.52 6.22 1.70
N GLY A 376 -1.22 6.05 2.96
CA GLY A 376 -1.36 4.79 3.69
C GLY A 376 -0.26 4.60 4.72
N GLY A 377 -0.67 4.33 5.95
CA GLY A 377 0.22 4.12 7.09
C GLY A 377 -0.38 3.17 8.12
N ALA A 378 0.33 2.96 9.20
CA ALA A 378 -0.09 2.15 10.34
C ALA A 378 0.21 2.90 11.64
N PHE A 379 -0.62 2.69 12.66
CA PHE A 379 -0.38 3.20 14.00
C PHE A 379 -0.83 2.20 15.06
N SER A 380 -0.38 2.37 16.28
CA SER A 380 -0.91 1.66 17.45
C SER A 380 -0.75 2.50 18.72
N VAL A 381 -1.70 2.33 19.65
CA VAL A 381 -1.77 3.07 20.90
C VAL A 381 -1.00 2.33 22.00
N MET A 382 -0.08 3.03 22.67
CA MET A 382 0.68 2.51 23.80
C MET A 382 -0.16 2.53 25.08
N ALA A 383 0.19 1.70 26.06
CA ALA A 383 -0.53 1.59 27.33
C ALA A 383 -0.63 2.91 28.13
N ASP A 384 0.28 3.85 27.90
CA ASP A 384 0.29 5.18 28.55
C ASP A 384 -0.37 6.28 27.70
N GLY A 385 -0.99 5.92 26.56
CA GLY A 385 -1.69 6.84 25.67
C GLY A 385 -0.80 7.54 24.63
N ARG A 386 0.52 7.26 24.59
CA ARG A 386 1.34 7.62 23.42
C ARG A 386 0.92 6.81 22.21
N VAL A 387 1.28 7.27 21.01
CA VAL A 387 0.97 6.58 19.78
C VAL A 387 2.25 6.33 19.00
N VAL A 388 2.51 5.09 18.63
CA VAL A 388 3.53 4.74 17.65
C VAL A 388 2.92 4.63 16.26
N PHE A 389 3.59 5.14 15.23
CA PHE A 389 3.08 5.12 13.86
C PHE A 389 4.19 5.05 12.83
N THR A 390 3.83 4.67 11.60
CA THR A 390 4.74 4.75 10.45
C THR A 390 4.82 6.20 9.97
N HIS A 391 6.01 6.76 10.01
CA HIS A 391 6.33 8.13 9.66
C HIS A 391 7.11 8.15 8.34
N ALA A 392 6.64 8.89 7.37
CA ALA A 392 7.31 9.04 6.08
C ALA A 392 7.32 10.50 5.64
N SER A 393 8.28 10.84 4.79
CA SER A 393 8.38 12.14 4.14
C SER A 393 8.69 11.96 2.66
N THR A 394 8.78 13.03 1.90
CA THR A 394 9.22 13.00 0.49
C THR A 394 10.65 12.48 0.33
N GLU A 395 11.46 12.52 1.40
CA GLU A 395 12.87 12.17 1.39
C GLU A 395 13.17 10.79 1.97
N ARG A 396 12.23 10.19 2.72
CA ARG A 396 12.45 8.95 3.46
C ARG A 396 11.27 7.99 3.35
N PRO A 397 11.49 6.68 3.06
CA PRO A 397 10.51 5.63 3.26
C PRO A 397 10.05 5.55 4.72
N ALA A 398 9.05 4.72 5.02
CA ALA A 398 8.49 4.61 6.35
C ALA A 398 9.52 4.22 7.42
N GLU A 399 9.67 5.09 8.39
CA GLU A 399 10.31 4.90 9.68
C GLU A 399 9.24 4.73 10.77
N LEU A 400 9.64 4.46 12.01
CA LEU A 400 8.73 4.56 13.15
C LEU A 400 8.92 5.90 13.86
N ALA A 401 7.82 6.49 14.26
CA ALA A 401 7.79 7.64 15.18
C ALA A 401 6.85 7.40 16.34
N VAL A 402 7.11 8.07 17.46
CA VAL A 402 6.26 8.10 18.64
C VAL A 402 5.72 9.51 18.84
N LEU A 403 4.41 9.60 18.91
CA LEU A 403 3.68 10.81 19.25
C LEU A 403 3.39 10.82 20.75
N SER A 404 3.66 11.93 21.40
CA SER A 404 3.36 12.17 22.82
C SER A 404 2.75 13.56 23.02
N GLN A 405 2.01 13.73 24.11
CA GLN A 405 1.35 15.01 24.47
C GLN A 405 1.79 15.53 25.85
N PRO A 406 3.06 15.86 26.06
CA PRO A 406 3.49 16.40 27.33
C PRO A 406 2.85 17.78 27.59
N ARG A 407 2.05 17.89 28.65
CA ARG A 407 1.36 19.14 29.04
C ARG A 407 0.48 19.76 27.93
N GLY A 408 -0.13 18.91 27.09
CA GLY A 408 -1.02 19.34 26.01
C GLY A 408 -0.33 19.81 24.71
N SER A 409 1.00 19.79 24.65
CA SER A 409 1.73 20.04 23.41
C SER A 409 2.05 18.72 22.70
N VAL A 410 1.76 18.63 21.42
CA VAL A 410 2.10 17.46 20.60
C VAL A 410 3.59 17.45 20.28
N ARG A 411 4.23 16.29 20.40
CA ARG A 411 5.61 16.04 19.96
C ARG A 411 5.67 14.73 19.21
N VAL A 412 6.27 14.77 18.03
CA VAL A 412 6.61 13.60 17.21
C VAL A 412 8.12 13.38 17.29
N ASN A 413 8.53 12.16 17.60
CA ASN A 413 9.93 11.76 17.67
C ASN A 413 10.14 10.51 16.82
N THR A 414 10.89 10.63 15.73
CA THR A 414 11.29 9.48 14.89
C THR A 414 12.28 8.61 15.68
N ILE A 415 11.99 7.32 15.79
CA ILE A 415 12.73 6.37 16.64
C ILE A 415 13.52 5.32 15.87
N THR A 416 13.43 5.31 14.53
CA THR A 416 14.25 4.49 13.63
C THR A 416 14.88 5.33 12.53
N ASP A 417 15.93 4.84 11.89
CA ASP A 417 16.61 5.46 10.74
C ASP A 417 17.15 4.34 9.84
N LEU A 418 16.23 3.58 9.23
CA LEU A 418 16.52 2.31 8.54
C LEU A 418 17.34 2.50 7.26
N ASN A 419 17.15 3.63 6.58
CA ASN A 419 17.78 3.93 5.28
C ASN A 419 18.94 4.92 5.36
N ARG A 420 19.45 5.23 6.56
CA ARG A 420 20.47 6.25 6.76
C ARG A 420 21.70 6.04 5.87
N ASP A 421 22.25 4.83 5.89
CA ASP A 421 23.52 4.52 5.18
C ASP A 421 23.37 4.63 3.66
N LEU A 422 22.18 4.38 3.14
CA LEU A 422 21.83 4.57 1.73
C LEU A 422 21.65 6.04 1.40
N LEU A 423 20.73 6.73 2.08
CA LEU A 423 20.29 8.07 1.73
C LEU A 423 21.36 9.15 1.95
N MET A 424 22.29 8.96 2.90
CA MET A 424 23.45 9.84 3.06
C MET A 424 24.39 9.86 1.83
N LYS A 425 24.30 8.86 0.95
CA LYS A 425 25.12 8.71 -0.25
C LYS A 425 24.31 8.93 -1.53
N ARG A 426 23.09 9.46 -1.42
CA ARG A 426 22.21 9.71 -2.57
C ARG A 426 21.80 11.15 -2.60
N ASP A 427 21.88 11.72 -3.79
CA ASP A 427 21.30 13.01 -4.12
C ASP A 427 19.90 12.74 -4.69
N ILE A 428 18.88 13.11 -3.93
CA ILE A 428 17.48 12.84 -4.25
C ILE A 428 16.74 14.13 -4.67
N GLY A 429 15.71 13.96 -5.47
CA GLY A 429 14.88 15.07 -5.92
C GLY A 429 14.12 15.72 -4.76
N ARG A 430 14.14 17.04 -4.70
CA ARG A 430 13.34 17.85 -3.76
C ARG A 430 11.90 17.92 -4.25
N VAL A 431 10.94 17.89 -3.34
CA VAL A 431 9.52 18.01 -3.63
C VAL A 431 8.97 19.34 -3.12
N GLU A 432 8.13 19.98 -3.93
CA GLU A 432 7.38 21.18 -3.61
C GLU A 432 5.88 20.92 -3.76
N GLU A 433 5.09 21.27 -2.77
CA GLU A 433 3.62 21.23 -2.81
C GLU A 433 3.08 22.39 -3.65
N ILE A 434 2.07 22.12 -4.49
CA ILE A 434 1.40 23.15 -5.28
C ILE A 434 -0.12 23.02 -5.19
N TRP A 435 -0.79 24.15 -5.34
CA TRP A 435 -2.23 24.26 -5.55
C TRP A 435 -2.49 25.10 -6.78
N TYR A 436 -3.44 24.69 -7.61
CA TYR A 436 -3.87 25.44 -8.79
C TYR A 436 -5.39 25.31 -8.96
N ALA A 437 -6.00 26.23 -9.69
CA ALA A 437 -7.43 26.23 -9.95
C ALA A 437 -7.74 25.36 -11.17
N SER A 438 -8.81 24.58 -11.09
CA SER A 438 -9.40 23.91 -12.25
C SER A 438 -10.02 24.94 -13.19
N SER A 439 -9.77 24.82 -14.50
CA SER A 439 -10.37 25.66 -15.54
C SER A 439 -11.88 25.41 -15.70
N VAL A 440 -12.38 24.28 -15.19
CA VAL A 440 -13.80 23.89 -15.32
C VAL A 440 -14.69 24.64 -14.35
N ASP A 441 -14.25 24.78 -13.09
CA ASP A 441 -15.12 25.26 -11.99
C ASP A 441 -14.34 25.96 -10.87
N GLU A 442 -13.09 26.36 -11.11
CA GLU A 442 -12.20 27.05 -10.18
C GLU A 442 -11.92 26.28 -8.87
N LYS A 443 -12.28 24.97 -8.78
CA LYS A 443 -11.93 24.17 -7.63
C LYS A 443 -10.42 24.05 -7.44
N PRO A 444 -9.94 24.12 -6.19
CA PRO A 444 -8.51 23.95 -5.93
C PRO A 444 -8.10 22.48 -6.16
N ILE A 445 -7.12 22.28 -7.02
CA ILE A 445 -6.51 20.99 -7.29
C ILE A 445 -5.13 20.94 -6.63
N HIS A 446 -4.85 19.85 -5.94
CA HIS A 446 -3.64 19.65 -5.17
C HIS A 446 -2.63 18.79 -5.93
N GLY A 447 -1.35 19.16 -5.84
CA GLY A 447 -0.27 18.39 -6.46
C GLY A 447 1.09 18.70 -5.86
N TRP A 448 2.09 18.06 -6.42
CA TRP A 448 3.50 18.22 -6.04
C TRP A 448 4.38 18.22 -7.28
N ILE A 449 5.46 18.98 -7.19
CA ILE A 449 6.51 19.02 -8.19
C ILE A 449 7.77 18.40 -7.58
N MET A 450 8.28 17.33 -8.17
CA MET A 450 9.59 16.77 -7.82
C MET A 450 10.62 17.31 -8.79
N TYR A 451 11.64 17.96 -8.24
CA TYR A 451 12.75 18.55 -9.00
C TYR A 451 13.90 17.55 -9.11
N PRO A 452 14.64 17.53 -10.23
CA PRO A 452 15.85 16.72 -10.35
C PRO A 452 16.93 17.18 -9.35
N PRO A 453 17.84 16.28 -8.94
CA PRO A 453 19.03 16.65 -8.20
C PRO A 453 19.82 17.75 -8.92
N GLY A 454 20.29 18.74 -8.17
CA GLY A 454 21.01 19.88 -8.73
C GLY A 454 20.15 20.81 -9.61
N PHE A 455 18.84 20.85 -9.37
CA PHE A 455 17.91 21.73 -10.11
C PHE A 455 18.35 23.20 -10.08
N ASP A 456 18.33 23.85 -11.26
CA ASP A 456 18.69 25.23 -11.50
C ASP A 456 17.54 25.96 -12.24
N PRO A 457 16.84 26.91 -11.63
CA PRO A 457 15.64 27.53 -12.21
C PRO A 457 15.93 28.33 -13.51
N GLU A 458 17.20 28.62 -13.80
CA GLU A 458 17.61 29.32 -15.05
C GLU A 458 17.72 28.36 -16.26
N LYS A 459 17.61 27.04 -16.02
CA LYS A 459 17.67 26.04 -17.08
C LYS A 459 16.26 25.56 -17.46
N LYS A 460 16.18 24.91 -18.63
CA LYS A 460 14.96 24.24 -19.09
C LYS A 460 15.04 22.74 -18.85
N TYR A 461 13.92 22.17 -18.42
CA TYR A 461 13.80 20.75 -18.08
C TYR A 461 12.63 20.08 -18.80
N PRO A 462 12.75 18.82 -19.18
CA PRO A 462 11.60 18.03 -19.59
C PRO A 462 10.65 17.82 -18.41
N LEU A 463 9.34 17.73 -18.70
CA LEU A 463 8.29 17.49 -17.71
C LEU A 463 7.66 16.12 -17.91
N ILE A 464 7.55 15.34 -16.84
CA ILE A 464 6.69 14.15 -16.79
C ILE A 464 5.45 14.49 -15.94
N LEU A 465 4.26 14.31 -16.52
CA LEU A 465 3.02 14.20 -15.75
C LEU A 465 2.83 12.73 -15.34
N GLU A 466 2.86 12.47 -14.04
CA GLU A 466 2.61 11.15 -13.46
C GLU A 466 1.24 11.12 -12.78
N ILE A 467 0.36 10.19 -13.20
CA ILE A 467 -1.04 10.13 -12.81
C ILE A 467 -1.28 8.90 -11.93
N HIS A 468 -1.88 9.10 -10.75
CA HIS A 468 -2.21 8.00 -9.85
C HIS A 468 -3.30 7.07 -10.40
N GLY A 469 -3.30 5.84 -9.92
CA GLY A 469 -4.36 4.87 -10.17
C GLY A 469 -5.58 5.10 -9.28
N GLY A 470 -6.49 4.17 -9.32
CA GLY A 470 -7.76 4.23 -8.62
C GLY A 470 -8.92 4.22 -9.62
N PRO A 471 -9.72 5.32 -9.81
CA PRO A 471 -9.43 6.74 -9.54
C PRO A 471 -9.55 7.19 -8.07
N HIS A 472 -10.33 6.47 -7.25
CA HIS A 472 -10.59 6.83 -5.85
C HIS A 472 -9.42 6.45 -4.93
N THR A 473 -8.28 7.12 -5.12
CA THR A 473 -7.10 7.08 -4.25
C THR A 473 -6.53 8.50 -4.13
N ALA A 474 -5.42 8.68 -3.42
CA ALA A 474 -4.71 9.94 -3.38
C ALA A 474 -3.20 9.72 -3.32
N TYR A 475 -2.44 10.58 -3.99
CA TYR A 475 -1.03 10.80 -3.73
C TYR A 475 -0.86 11.75 -2.53
N GLY A 476 0.34 11.75 -1.95
CA GLY A 476 0.70 12.59 -0.83
C GLY A 476 2.19 12.94 -0.78
N PRO A 477 2.65 13.63 0.26
CA PRO A 477 4.04 14.05 0.43
C PRO A 477 4.93 12.90 0.93
N TYR A 478 5.00 11.80 0.18
CA TYR A 478 5.72 10.59 0.58
C TYR A 478 6.87 10.26 -0.37
N PHE A 479 7.84 9.51 0.13
CA PHE A 479 8.92 8.99 -0.68
C PHE A 479 8.37 8.10 -1.82
N ALA A 480 8.87 8.33 -3.02
CA ALA A 480 8.41 7.65 -4.23
C ALA A 480 9.61 7.24 -5.09
N MET A 481 10.06 5.99 -4.95
CA MET A 481 11.25 5.49 -5.64
C MET A 481 11.17 5.65 -7.16
N GLU A 482 10.00 5.38 -7.77
CA GLU A 482 9.81 5.53 -9.22
C GLU A 482 9.98 6.97 -9.68
N LEU A 483 9.39 7.93 -8.96
CA LEU A 483 9.49 9.34 -9.27
C LEU A 483 10.91 9.86 -9.03
N GLN A 484 11.56 9.41 -7.96
CA GLN A 484 12.97 9.74 -7.67
C GLN A 484 13.91 9.24 -8.79
N LEU A 485 13.64 8.06 -9.38
CA LEU A 485 14.40 7.55 -10.52
C LEU A 485 14.19 8.41 -11.78
N MET A 486 12.97 8.91 -12.03
CA MET A 486 12.68 9.85 -13.12
C MET A 486 13.41 11.19 -12.90
N ALA A 487 13.34 11.73 -11.69
CA ALA A 487 14.05 12.96 -11.33
C ALA A 487 15.57 12.79 -11.44
N ALA A 488 16.11 11.63 -11.06
CA ALA A 488 17.54 11.31 -11.20
C ALA A 488 18.06 11.33 -12.65
N GLN A 489 17.16 11.21 -13.65
CA GLN A 489 17.47 11.34 -15.07
C GLN A 489 17.27 12.78 -15.61
N GLY A 490 17.03 13.75 -14.71
CA GLY A 490 16.92 15.15 -15.06
C GLY A 490 15.52 15.63 -15.45
N TYR A 491 14.48 14.85 -15.18
CA TYR A 491 13.09 15.26 -15.36
C TYR A 491 12.55 16.04 -14.17
N VAL A 492 11.75 17.06 -14.42
CA VAL A 492 10.78 17.57 -13.47
C VAL A 492 9.56 16.64 -13.52
N VAL A 493 9.06 16.19 -12.37
CA VAL A 493 7.91 15.30 -12.30
C VAL A 493 6.77 15.99 -11.58
N LEU A 494 5.64 16.16 -12.25
CA LEU A 494 4.39 16.65 -11.69
C LEU A 494 3.51 15.45 -11.34
N TYR A 495 2.98 15.41 -10.13
CA TYR A 495 1.96 14.43 -9.72
C TYR A 495 0.87 15.13 -8.90
N THR A 496 -0.39 14.83 -9.17
CA THR A 496 -1.53 15.59 -8.68
C THR A 496 -2.67 14.70 -8.23
N ASN A 497 -3.61 15.27 -7.48
CA ASN A 497 -4.87 14.67 -7.10
C ASN A 497 -6.02 15.39 -7.81
N PRO A 498 -6.37 15.01 -9.06
CA PRO A 498 -7.50 15.59 -9.78
C PRO A 498 -8.82 15.23 -9.11
N ARG A 499 -9.94 15.82 -9.55
CA ARG A 499 -11.28 15.39 -9.12
C ARG A 499 -11.44 13.87 -9.24
N GLY A 500 -12.17 13.26 -8.31
CA GLY A 500 -12.22 11.80 -8.18
C GLY A 500 -11.26 11.26 -7.13
N SER A 501 -10.18 11.98 -6.79
CA SER A 501 -9.27 11.58 -5.73
C SER A 501 -9.94 11.60 -4.36
N THR A 502 -9.54 10.65 -3.49
CA THR A 502 -9.94 10.63 -2.07
C THR A 502 -9.20 11.69 -1.26
N SER A 503 -9.49 11.82 0.04
CA SER A 503 -8.78 12.73 0.95
C SER A 503 -9.20 14.22 0.89
N TYR A 504 -10.16 14.55 0.03
CA TYR A 504 -10.72 15.91 -0.15
C TYR A 504 -12.23 15.98 0.10
N GLY A 505 -12.78 15.01 0.80
CA GLY A 505 -14.23 14.84 1.03
C GLY A 505 -14.88 13.94 0.01
N GLU A 506 -16.09 13.47 0.37
CA GLU A 506 -16.85 12.51 -0.44
C GLU A 506 -17.37 13.14 -1.73
N ASP A 507 -17.82 14.40 -1.67
CA ASP A 507 -18.31 15.12 -2.83
C ASP A 507 -17.21 15.30 -3.90
N PHE A 508 -15.97 15.61 -3.52
CA PHE A 508 -14.86 15.73 -4.44
C PHE A 508 -14.53 14.40 -5.12
N ALA A 509 -14.51 13.31 -4.35
CA ALA A 509 -14.28 11.98 -4.89
C ALA A 509 -15.39 11.55 -5.88
N ASN A 510 -16.65 11.94 -5.65
CA ASN A 510 -17.77 11.59 -6.52
C ASN A 510 -18.02 12.56 -7.68
N LEU A 511 -17.18 13.58 -7.92
CA LEU A 511 -17.30 14.44 -9.11
C LEU A 511 -17.18 13.66 -10.43
N ILE A 512 -16.63 12.45 -10.37
CA ILE A 512 -16.49 11.53 -11.52
C ILE A 512 -17.46 10.34 -11.45
N HIS A 513 -18.40 10.33 -10.50
CA HIS A 513 -19.37 9.22 -10.36
C HIS A 513 -20.21 9.09 -11.62
N HIS A 514 -20.21 7.90 -12.24
CA HIS A 514 -20.81 7.60 -13.53
C HIS A 514 -20.32 8.47 -14.70
N ASN A 515 -19.16 9.12 -14.57
CA ASN A 515 -18.63 10.05 -15.57
C ASN A 515 -17.09 10.06 -15.56
N TYR A 516 -16.48 8.89 -15.80
CA TYR A 516 -15.02 8.69 -15.76
C TYR A 516 -14.52 7.94 -17.00
N PRO A 517 -13.48 8.47 -17.70
CA PRO A 517 -12.84 9.79 -17.59
C PRO A 517 -13.73 10.97 -17.98
N SER A 518 -13.44 12.14 -17.44
CA SER A 518 -14.17 13.38 -17.76
C SER A 518 -13.29 14.62 -17.49
N HIS A 519 -13.78 15.56 -16.66
CA HIS A 519 -13.06 16.78 -16.26
C HIS A 519 -11.85 16.54 -15.32
N ASP A 520 -11.60 15.34 -14.89
CA ASP A 520 -10.33 14.91 -14.29
C ASP A 520 -9.15 15.07 -15.27
N PHE A 521 -9.40 14.89 -16.57
CA PHE A 521 -8.46 15.22 -17.62
C PHE A 521 -8.14 16.74 -17.66
N ASP A 522 -9.15 17.61 -17.57
CA ASP A 522 -8.93 19.06 -17.57
C ASP A 522 -8.08 19.49 -16.35
N ASP A 523 -8.38 18.96 -15.16
CA ASP A 523 -7.59 19.19 -13.95
C ASP A 523 -6.10 18.82 -14.12
N LEU A 524 -5.82 17.73 -14.83
CA LEU A 524 -4.43 17.31 -15.14
C LEU A 524 -3.74 18.27 -16.11
N MET A 525 -4.44 18.75 -17.13
CA MET A 525 -3.89 19.72 -18.10
C MET A 525 -3.62 21.08 -17.45
N ASP A 526 -4.52 21.53 -16.58
CA ASP A 526 -4.33 22.75 -15.77
C ASP A 526 -3.08 22.66 -14.88
N GLY A 527 -2.81 21.47 -14.32
CA GLY A 527 -1.59 21.20 -13.56
C GLY A 527 -0.32 21.33 -14.40
N VAL A 528 -0.33 20.78 -15.63
CA VAL A 528 0.78 20.92 -16.56
C VAL A 528 1.02 22.41 -16.89
N ASP A 529 -0.05 23.16 -17.17
CA ASP A 529 0.03 24.58 -17.48
C ASP A 529 0.56 25.41 -16.28
N ALA A 530 0.14 25.06 -15.07
CA ALA A 530 0.63 25.70 -13.84
C ALA A 530 2.14 25.51 -13.64
N VAL A 531 2.70 24.37 -14.03
CA VAL A 531 4.14 24.10 -13.95
C VAL A 531 4.90 24.78 -15.09
N ILE A 532 4.36 24.78 -16.31
CA ILE A 532 4.94 25.52 -17.46
C ILE A 532 5.06 27.02 -17.14
N ALA A 533 4.04 27.61 -16.51
CA ALA A 533 4.03 29.00 -16.11
C ALA A 533 5.16 29.39 -15.14
N ARG A 534 5.82 28.42 -14.46
CA ARG A 534 7.01 28.64 -13.63
C ARG A 534 8.26 29.04 -14.45
N GLY A 535 8.27 28.80 -15.77
CA GLY A 535 9.28 29.30 -16.68
C GLY A 535 10.51 28.39 -16.88
N TYR A 536 10.63 27.28 -16.20
CA TYR A 536 11.77 26.35 -16.31
C TYR A 536 11.46 25.04 -17.08
N ILE A 537 10.27 24.89 -17.66
CA ILE A 537 9.92 23.73 -18.48
C ILE A 537 10.24 23.97 -19.95
N ASN A 538 10.75 22.94 -20.62
CA ASN A 538 10.81 22.86 -22.07
C ASN A 538 9.47 22.32 -22.59
N GLU A 539 8.68 23.17 -23.21
CA GLU A 539 7.33 22.82 -23.69
C GLU A 539 7.34 21.82 -24.87
N ASP A 540 8.48 21.65 -25.53
CA ASP A 540 8.67 20.64 -26.57
C ASP A 540 8.99 19.25 -26.00
N GLU A 541 9.21 19.12 -24.66
CA GLU A 541 9.59 17.91 -23.96
C GLU A 541 8.60 17.56 -22.85
N LEU A 542 7.32 17.47 -23.16
CA LEU A 542 6.26 17.05 -22.24
C LEU A 542 5.98 15.56 -22.42
N PHE A 543 5.96 14.84 -21.31
CA PHE A 543 5.70 13.39 -21.27
C PHE A 543 4.59 13.07 -20.27
N ILE A 544 3.88 11.96 -20.51
CA ILE A 544 2.75 11.54 -19.68
C ILE A 544 2.84 10.05 -19.34
N THR A 545 2.60 9.72 -18.09
CA THR A 545 2.52 8.31 -17.63
C THR A 545 1.54 8.17 -16.47
N GLY A 546 1.04 6.97 -16.28
CA GLY A 546 0.19 6.62 -15.14
C GLY A 546 -0.15 5.14 -15.15
N GLY A 547 -0.58 4.61 -14.01
CA GLY A 547 -0.91 3.19 -13.89
C GLY A 547 -2.35 2.96 -13.47
N SER A 548 -2.99 1.85 -13.98
CA SER A 548 -4.38 1.54 -13.65
C SER A 548 -5.32 2.69 -14.06
N GLY A 549 -6.03 3.33 -13.15
CA GLY A 549 -6.77 4.57 -13.43
C GLY A 549 -5.91 5.66 -14.08
N GLY A 550 -4.64 5.82 -13.66
CA GLY A 550 -3.69 6.71 -14.33
C GLY A 550 -3.36 6.25 -15.75
N GLY A 551 -3.36 4.95 -16.03
CA GLY A 551 -3.23 4.38 -17.38
C GLY A 551 -4.45 4.69 -18.26
N VAL A 552 -5.66 4.68 -17.68
CA VAL A 552 -6.89 5.17 -18.35
C VAL A 552 -6.72 6.61 -18.78
N LEU A 553 -6.34 7.50 -17.83
CA LEU A 553 -6.18 8.92 -18.09
C LEU A 553 -5.03 9.23 -19.05
N THR A 554 -3.95 8.45 -19.02
CA THR A 554 -2.86 8.54 -20.00
C THR A 554 -3.36 8.26 -21.40
N THR A 555 -4.10 7.13 -21.61
CA THR A 555 -4.64 6.76 -22.93
C THR A 555 -5.79 7.65 -23.35
N TRP A 556 -6.57 8.19 -22.41
CA TRP A 556 -7.58 9.21 -22.67
C TRP A 556 -6.94 10.51 -23.17
N ALA A 557 -5.93 11.01 -22.46
CA ALA A 557 -5.25 12.25 -22.79
C ALA A 557 -4.70 12.25 -24.19
N ILE A 558 -3.96 11.22 -24.60
CA ILE A 558 -3.38 11.16 -25.97
C ILE A 558 -4.43 10.98 -27.07
N GLY A 559 -5.66 10.60 -26.75
CA GLY A 559 -6.80 10.63 -27.67
C GLY A 559 -7.49 11.99 -27.79
N HIS A 560 -7.15 12.96 -26.91
CA HIS A 560 -7.80 14.29 -26.83
C HIS A 560 -6.84 15.46 -26.99
N THR A 561 -5.51 15.24 -26.90
CA THR A 561 -4.48 16.27 -27.10
C THR A 561 -3.21 15.67 -27.69
N ASP A 562 -2.49 16.45 -28.46
CA ASP A 562 -1.19 16.13 -29.09
C ASP A 562 0.01 16.80 -28.38
N ARG A 563 -0.21 17.40 -27.21
CA ARG A 563 0.83 18.18 -26.52
C ARG A 563 1.97 17.34 -25.92
N PHE A 564 1.77 16.01 -25.75
CA PHE A 564 2.79 15.15 -25.19
C PHE A 564 3.67 14.51 -26.27
N ARG A 565 4.98 14.63 -26.08
CA ARG A 565 6.00 14.09 -26.98
C ARG A 565 6.01 12.56 -27.04
N ALA A 566 5.76 11.92 -25.90
CA ALA A 566 5.52 10.46 -25.80
C ALA A 566 4.70 10.15 -24.54
N ALA A 567 4.07 8.97 -24.56
CA ALA A 567 3.25 8.47 -23.46
C ALA A 567 3.70 7.06 -23.03
N ALA A 568 3.47 6.74 -21.74
CA ALA A 568 3.64 5.39 -21.20
C ALA A 568 2.45 5.02 -20.34
N ALA A 569 1.56 4.16 -20.80
CA ALA A 569 0.39 3.70 -20.07
C ALA A 569 0.65 2.33 -19.43
N ILE A 570 0.51 2.28 -18.09
CA ILE A 570 0.81 1.11 -17.28
C ILE A 570 -0.51 0.47 -16.84
N ASN A 571 -0.71 -0.82 -17.13
CA ASN A 571 -1.92 -1.57 -16.78
C ASN A 571 -3.21 -0.77 -17.10
N PRO A 572 -3.36 -0.21 -18.33
CA PRO A 572 -4.50 0.66 -18.66
C PRO A 572 -5.80 -0.14 -18.77
N VAL A 573 -6.93 0.52 -18.51
CA VAL A 573 -8.23 0.12 -19.05
C VAL A 573 -8.54 1.02 -20.24
N ILE A 574 -8.86 0.42 -21.38
CA ILE A 574 -9.10 1.18 -22.60
C ILE A 574 -10.52 0.99 -23.15
N ASN A 575 -11.20 -0.02 -22.69
CA ASN A 575 -12.55 -0.37 -23.13
C ASN A 575 -13.38 -0.83 -21.93
N TRP A 576 -14.21 0.06 -21.42
CA TRP A 576 -15.04 -0.22 -20.23
C TRP A 576 -16.00 -1.39 -20.42
N TYR A 577 -16.48 -1.60 -21.66
CA TYR A 577 -17.36 -2.72 -21.97
C TYR A 577 -16.67 -4.09 -21.80
N SER A 578 -15.44 -4.24 -22.30
CA SER A 578 -14.67 -5.47 -22.14
C SER A 578 -14.13 -5.61 -20.71
N PHE A 579 -13.70 -4.50 -20.09
CA PHE A 579 -13.16 -4.48 -18.74
C PHE A 579 -14.12 -5.03 -17.71
N VAL A 580 -15.35 -4.50 -17.61
CA VAL A 580 -16.32 -4.93 -16.60
C VAL A 580 -16.74 -6.40 -16.73
N LEU A 581 -16.55 -7.00 -17.90
CA LEU A 581 -16.86 -8.41 -18.13
C LEU A 581 -15.62 -9.33 -18.05
N ASN A 582 -14.44 -8.76 -17.85
CA ASN A 582 -13.18 -9.51 -17.78
C ASN A 582 -12.32 -9.19 -16.54
N ALA A 583 -12.70 -8.23 -15.71
CA ALA A 583 -12.02 -7.90 -14.44
C ALA A 583 -12.45 -8.85 -13.31
N ASP A 584 -11.61 -8.96 -12.29
CA ASP A 584 -11.87 -9.81 -11.11
C ASP A 584 -12.97 -9.27 -10.18
N MET A 585 -13.23 -7.96 -10.21
CA MET A 585 -14.25 -7.30 -9.38
C MET A 585 -15.48 -6.87 -10.21
N TYR A 586 -15.85 -7.62 -11.23
CA TYR A 586 -16.90 -7.25 -12.16
C TYR A 586 -18.26 -6.96 -11.49
N ASN A 587 -18.62 -7.69 -10.44
CA ASN A 587 -19.86 -7.49 -9.68
C ASN A 587 -19.86 -6.20 -8.84
N TYR A 588 -18.67 -5.68 -8.48
CA TYR A 588 -18.52 -4.36 -7.83
C TYR A 588 -18.58 -3.23 -8.86
N PHE A 589 -17.77 -3.31 -9.91
CA PHE A 589 -17.69 -2.24 -10.91
C PHE A 589 -19.03 -1.96 -11.58
N THR A 590 -19.78 -2.99 -11.97
CA THR A 590 -21.09 -2.84 -12.61
C THR A 590 -22.15 -2.24 -11.69
N GLN A 591 -21.99 -2.29 -10.37
CA GLN A 591 -22.97 -1.78 -9.42
C GLN A 591 -22.66 -0.37 -8.90
N TYR A 592 -21.38 0.04 -8.91
CA TYR A 592 -20.90 1.26 -8.25
C TYR A 592 -20.28 2.28 -9.22
N TRP A 593 -19.74 1.84 -10.36
CA TRP A 593 -19.05 2.73 -11.28
C TRP A 593 -19.87 3.10 -12.51
N PHE A 594 -20.88 2.31 -12.85
CA PHE A 594 -21.69 2.51 -14.04
C PHE A 594 -23.17 2.61 -13.69
N PRO A 595 -23.96 3.42 -14.43
CA PRO A 595 -25.38 3.61 -14.15
C PRO A 595 -26.26 2.41 -14.57
N ALA A 596 -25.74 1.55 -15.48
CA ALA A 596 -26.45 0.39 -16.04
C ALA A 596 -25.45 -0.70 -16.44
N LEU A 597 -25.94 -1.91 -16.73
CA LEU A 597 -25.11 -2.99 -17.26
C LEU A 597 -24.69 -2.70 -18.72
N PRO A 598 -23.55 -3.24 -19.19
CA PRO A 598 -23.00 -2.85 -20.50
C PRO A 598 -23.91 -3.15 -21.68
N TRP A 599 -24.76 -4.16 -21.62
CA TRP A 599 -25.74 -4.46 -22.67
C TRP A 599 -27.04 -3.62 -22.56
N GLU A 600 -27.25 -2.90 -21.46
CA GLU A 600 -28.39 -2.00 -21.26
C GLU A 600 -28.09 -0.58 -21.76
N ASP A 601 -26.83 -0.11 -21.60
CA ASP A 601 -26.38 1.20 -22.05
C ASP A 601 -24.94 1.14 -22.62
N PRO A 602 -24.74 0.49 -23.79
CA PRO A 602 -23.43 0.36 -24.40
C PRO A 602 -22.80 1.71 -24.81
N GLU A 603 -23.63 2.72 -25.09
CA GLU A 603 -23.16 4.05 -25.52
C GLU A 603 -22.41 4.73 -24.37
N HIS A 604 -22.89 4.63 -23.15
CA HIS A 604 -22.22 5.17 -21.96
C HIS A 604 -20.82 4.57 -21.80
N TYR A 605 -20.71 3.24 -21.90
CA TYR A 605 -19.42 2.54 -21.81
C TYR A 605 -18.44 2.98 -22.89
N LEU A 606 -18.88 3.06 -24.14
CA LEU A 606 -18.03 3.45 -25.26
C LEU A 606 -17.63 4.93 -25.20
N LYS A 607 -18.54 5.81 -24.77
CA LYS A 607 -18.27 7.25 -24.64
C LYS A 607 -17.07 7.54 -23.71
N HIS A 608 -16.94 6.77 -22.65
CA HIS A 608 -15.88 6.92 -21.64
C HIS A 608 -14.66 5.99 -21.88
N SER A 609 -14.66 5.23 -22.97
CA SER A 609 -13.57 4.28 -23.30
C SER A 609 -12.49 4.94 -24.16
N PRO A 610 -11.22 4.96 -23.75
CA PRO A 610 -10.11 5.51 -24.54
C PRO A 610 -10.01 4.92 -25.95
N ILE A 611 -10.37 3.65 -26.14
CA ILE A 611 -10.35 2.99 -27.46
C ILE A 611 -11.25 3.70 -28.49
N SER A 612 -12.32 4.35 -28.05
CA SER A 612 -13.23 5.09 -28.95
C SER A 612 -12.56 6.32 -29.58
N TYR A 613 -11.47 6.79 -29.01
CA TYR A 613 -10.71 7.97 -29.44
C TYR A 613 -9.32 7.62 -29.98
N VAL A 614 -8.99 6.34 -30.11
CA VAL A 614 -7.66 5.88 -30.58
C VAL A 614 -7.32 6.38 -31.97
N GLY A 615 -8.33 6.63 -32.82
CA GLY A 615 -8.15 7.20 -34.15
C GLY A 615 -7.57 8.63 -34.18
N ASN A 616 -7.58 9.34 -33.06
CA ASN A 616 -7.01 10.68 -32.92
C ASN A 616 -5.55 10.64 -32.43
N VAL A 617 -5.05 9.50 -31.98
CA VAL A 617 -3.72 9.39 -31.37
C VAL A 617 -2.63 9.58 -32.40
N THR A 618 -1.73 10.51 -32.09
CA THR A 618 -0.47 10.75 -32.85
C THR A 618 0.76 10.52 -31.98
N THR A 619 0.58 10.46 -30.66
CA THR A 619 1.64 10.37 -29.65
C THR A 619 2.25 8.97 -29.62
N PRO A 620 3.59 8.82 -29.78
CA PRO A 620 4.31 7.57 -29.57
C PRO A 620 4.02 7.00 -28.17
N THR A 621 3.59 5.72 -28.11
CA THR A 621 3.03 5.17 -26.87
C THR A 621 3.67 3.85 -26.46
N LEU A 622 4.23 3.80 -25.25
CA LEU A 622 4.61 2.58 -24.57
C LEU A 622 3.44 2.03 -23.76
N LEU A 623 3.16 0.75 -23.91
CA LEU A 623 2.20 0.02 -23.09
C LEU A 623 2.94 -0.97 -22.20
N PHE A 624 2.55 -1.08 -20.93
CA PHE A 624 3.24 -1.92 -19.97
C PHE A 624 2.22 -2.65 -19.08
N THR A 625 2.32 -3.99 -18.94
CA THR A 625 1.32 -4.77 -18.18
C THR A 625 1.87 -6.08 -17.63
N GLY A 626 1.24 -6.59 -16.57
CA GLY A 626 1.45 -7.93 -16.03
C GLY A 626 0.60 -8.98 -16.77
N GLU A 627 1.18 -10.12 -17.12
CA GLU A 627 0.44 -11.18 -17.83
C GLU A 627 -0.66 -11.84 -17.00
N ALA A 628 -0.51 -11.84 -15.67
CA ALA A 628 -1.49 -12.37 -14.73
C ALA A 628 -2.29 -11.26 -14.01
N ASP A 629 -2.38 -10.09 -14.63
CA ASP A 629 -3.23 -9.00 -14.16
C ASP A 629 -4.70 -9.37 -14.40
N HIS A 630 -5.43 -9.59 -13.32
CA HIS A 630 -6.86 -9.88 -13.34
C HIS A 630 -7.70 -8.67 -12.97
N ARG A 631 -7.10 -7.58 -12.52
CA ARG A 631 -7.77 -6.31 -12.20
C ARG A 631 -8.01 -5.48 -13.46
N THR A 632 -6.93 -5.24 -14.22
CA THR A 632 -6.96 -4.62 -15.55
C THR A 632 -6.33 -5.61 -16.54
N PRO A 633 -7.14 -6.56 -17.05
CA PRO A 633 -6.63 -7.70 -17.78
C PRO A 633 -5.77 -7.31 -18.97
N ILE A 634 -4.72 -8.10 -19.26
CA ILE A 634 -3.77 -7.85 -20.34
C ILE A 634 -4.45 -7.62 -21.71
N SER A 635 -5.64 -8.18 -21.90
CA SER A 635 -6.45 -7.97 -23.10
C SER A 635 -6.79 -6.48 -23.36
N GLU A 636 -6.89 -5.67 -22.31
CA GLU A 636 -7.08 -4.21 -22.45
C GLU A 636 -5.85 -3.57 -23.11
N THR A 637 -4.66 -3.91 -22.61
CA THR A 637 -3.38 -3.46 -23.19
C THR A 637 -3.19 -3.93 -24.63
N GLU A 638 -3.50 -5.20 -24.92
CA GLU A 638 -3.35 -5.79 -26.25
C GLU A 638 -4.29 -5.16 -27.29
N GLN A 639 -5.55 -4.86 -26.94
CA GLN A 639 -6.47 -4.14 -27.80
C GLN A 639 -5.90 -2.78 -28.22
N TYR A 640 -5.38 -1.99 -27.28
CA TYR A 640 -4.85 -0.67 -27.58
C TYR A 640 -3.56 -0.75 -28.41
N TYR A 641 -2.66 -1.69 -28.06
CA TYR A 641 -1.45 -1.95 -28.82
C TYR A 641 -1.75 -2.26 -30.29
N GLN A 642 -2.69 -3.18 -30.54
CA GLN A 642 -3.07 -3.56 -31.90
C GLN A 642 -3.71 -2.40 -32.68
N ALA A 643 -4.56 -1.60 -32.01
CA ALA A 643 -5.16 -0.42 -32.63
C ALA A 643 -4.10 0.60 -33.06
N LEU A 644 -3.13 0.91 -32.19
CA LEU A 644 -2.02 1.83 -32.52
C LEU A 644 -1.14 1.30 -33.63
N GLN A 645 -0.85 -0.02 -33.66
CA GLN A 645 -0.10 -0.66 -34.76
C GLN A 645 -0.84 -0.54 -36.10
N LEU A 646 -2.16 -0.74 -36.11
CA LEU A 646 -2.98 -0.60 -37.34
C LEU A 646 -3.01 0.86 -37.84
N LEU A 647 -2.90 1.83 -36.93
CA LEU A 647 -2.82 3.26 -37.25
C LEU A 647 -1.40 3.70 -37.67
N GLY A 648 -0.40 2.82 -37.56
CA GLY A 648 1.01 3.12 -37.86
C GLY A 648 1.67 4.05 -36.84
N ILE A 649 1.12 4.15 -35.62
CA ILE A 649 1.71 4.92 -34.52
C ILE A 649 2.88 4.12 -33.95
N ASP A 650 4.02 4.80 -33.71
CA ASP A 650 5.17 4.16 -33.05
C ASP A 650 4.76 3.73 -31.63
N THR A 651 4.70 2.44 -31.42
CA THR A 651 4.24 1.85 -30.15
C THR A 651 5.02 0.58 -29.83
N ALA A 652 5.22 0.36 -28.52
CA ALA A 652 5.79 -0.86 -27.99
C ALA A 652 4.95 -1.37 -26.83
N MET A 653 5.00 -2.68 -26.58
CA MET A 653 4.34 -3.31 -25.43
C MET A 653 5.35 -4.11 -24.62
N VAL A 654 5.42 -3.84 -23.32
CA VAL A 654 6.20 -4.59 -22.35
C VAL A 654 5.27 -5.46 -21.51
N ARG A 655 5.48 -6.78 -21.59
CA ARG A 655 4.75 -7.76 -20.79
C ARG A 655 5.65 -8.30 -19.69
N ILE A 656 5.15 -8.32 -18.45
CA ILE A 656 5.86 -8.90 -17.31
C ILE A 656 5.29 -10.29 -17.02
N PRO A 657 6.06 -11.37 -17.33
CA PRO A 657 5.58 -12.74 -17.15
C PRO A 657 5.16 -13.05 -15.71
N GLY A 658 3.93 -13.56 -15.55
CA GLY A 658 3.37 -13.97 -14.27
C GLY A 658 3.10 -12.85 -13.25
N ALA A 659 3.30 -11.58 -13.60
CA ALA A 659 2.99 -10.47 -12.72
C ALA A 659 1.49 -10.17 -12.70
N SER A 660 0.95 -9.90 -11.51
CA SER A 660 -0.40 -9.39 -11.27
C SER A 660 -0.46 -7.88 -11.43
N HIS A 661 -1.61 -7.28 -11.15
CA HIS A 661 -1.79 -5.83 -11.13
C HIS A 661 -0.78 -5.11 -10.23
N ALA A 662 -0.46 -5.69 -9.09
CA ALA A 662 0.57 -5.21 -8.20
C ALA A 662 1.98 -5.58 -8.72
N LEU A 663 2.43 -4.97 -9.82
CA LEU A 663 3.74 -5.19 -10.44
C LEU A 663 4.89 -5.12 -9.42
N HIS A 664 4.75 -4.28 -8.42
CA HIS A 664 5.74 -4.02 -7.36
C HIS A 664 5.93 -5.16 -6.34
N THR A 665 5.23 -6.27 -6.46
CA THR A 665 5.45 -7.44 -5.57
C THR A 665 6.84 -8.05 -5.73
N ARG A 666 7.50 -7.80 -6.88
CA ARG A 666 8.90 -8.19 -7.12
C ARG A 666 9.77 -6.94 -7.26
N PRO A 667 10.86 -6.83 -6.50
CA PRO A 667 11.82 -5.72 -6.59
C PRO A 667 12.38 -5.50 -8.01
N SER A 668 12.62 -6.56 -8.77
CA SER A 668 13.07 -6.44 -10.17
C SER A 668 12.07 -5.73 -11.07
N ASN A 669 10.77 -5.88 -10.81
CA ASN A 669 9.72 -5.16 -11.56
C ASN A 669 9.69 -3.68 -11.21
N HIS A 670 10.05 -3.31 -9.95
CA HIS A 670 10.24 -1.92 -9.57
C HIS A 670 11.34 -1.21 -10.33
N MET A 671 12.39 -1.94 -10.71
CA MET A 671 13.44 -1.40 -11.58
C MET A 671 13.00 -1.36 -13.03
N ALA A 672 12.38 -2.44 -13.51
CA ALA A 672 12.02 -2.59 -14.91
C ALA A 672 11.04 -1.51 -15.38
N LYS A 673 9.98 -1.25 -14.59
CA LYS A 673 8.94 -0.29 -14.99
C LYS A 673 9.50 1.11 -15.26
N PRO A 674 10.13 1.82 -14.31
CA PRO A 674 10.69 3.14 -14.59
C PRO A 674 11.81 3.11 -15.63
N ALA A 675 12.60 2.02 -15.73
CA ALA A 675 13.64 1.91 -16.73
C ALA A 675 13.08 1.90 -18.16
N TYR A 676 12.00 1.14 -18.43
CA TYR A 676 11.35 1.13 -19.73
C TYR A 676 10.62 2.42 -20.04
N VAL A 677 9.97 3.04 -19.05
CA VAL A 677 9.31 4.36 -19.20
C VAL A 677 10.33 5.43 -19.56
N ILE A 678 11.44 5.52 -18.82
CA ILE A 678 12.51 6.48 -19.07
C ILE A 678 13.16 6.22 -20.43
N TYR A 679 13.47 4.94 -20.77
CA TYR A 679 14.00 4.59 -22.09
C TYR A 679 13.09 5.10 -23.21
N TRP A 680 11.77 4.93 -23.06
CA TRP A 680 10.80 5.39 -24.06
C TRP A 680 10.78 6.90 -24.19
N PHE A 681 10.81 7.63 -23.09
CA PHE A 681 10.83 9.10 -23.10
C PHE A 681 12.15 9.63 -23.68
N GLU A 682 13.29 9.08 -23.31
CA GLU A 682 14.61 9.46 -23.86
C GLU A 682 14.68 9.25 -25.40
N LYS A 683 14.01 8.23 -25.93
CA LYS A 683 13.91 8.00 -27.40
C LYS A 683 13.26 9.17 -28.12
N TYR A 684 12.41 9.95 -27.46
CA TYR A 684 11.66 11.07 -28.05
C TYR A 684 12.03 12.43 -27.46
N ARG A 685 13.08 12.49 -26.66
CA ARG A 685 13.50 13.71 -25.98
C ARG A 685 14.12 14.76 -26.91
N GLU A 686 14.67 14.38 -28.07
CA GLU A 686 15.31 15.27 -29.04
C GLU A 686 14.34 15.84 -30.09
#